data_7543a5875962b226ea1cdca8509e775c
#
_entry.id   7543a5875962b226ea1cdca8509e775c
#
_cell.length_a   1.000
_cell.length_b   1.000
_cell.length_c   1.000
_cell.angle_alpha   90.00
_cell.angle_beta   90.00
_cell.angle_gamma   90.00
#
_symmetry.space_group_name_H-M   'P 1'
#
loop_
_entity.id
_entity.type
_entity.pdbx_description
1 polymer ?
#
loop_
_entity_poly.entity_id
_entity_poly.type
_entity_poly.pdbx_seq_one_letter_code
_entity_poly.pdbx_strand_id
1 'polypeptide(L)'
;MIKITSKIIKRIWIPILFATVLLLVFVGILYKGIRIDNLSFLNIKIEGLYIKLDKKLFVEINDIQINSDVSKSNNSAFFDVDKILDMFPPIYTLFDTININNIKYGNESAKILYKNELFFVDSPKLTVKTKLEITQGRKLNLGIEQILLKDFDIEIFGNLNADIKRNEYDFNGFFRAFDINGKLKIDIINNIAIYNISSNEFKSPEIILNNIRSHVKIGDEIASWIYGRIKAASYQILSFNGKIDLSTLDFYPKLIKAHAVAKDINVTFHKDVPPANVKNARVVIGDNKIVFIIDKAVYEGKEVDGGVVVYNLIEGEPGVVIDLNTNAYFDETINKILKGFINIELPIRQTSGNASSHVNIDVKVATVNVTVIGKFILNDANISIANIPMFSPYAVIDLNNTMINFSDARLKYGDIFDISANGTLNASQKHMDANSYIHSVNIEAENKSVISLENISTPFTFDIVNDGVQLGFEEFEANFTFGNKSVIALNSLKKLYPYSQIMRQYSIQRGRINFETSDFTNINGNARIYGLDLPLFSNNTKVSTFRGTFNTRNNSLYVKSSDNNILFDLEKSINLTLNNLDVLYDANSSSKIANNSDSMPINVKILNGNIKVANSNITILSENLSLHVGKNNSIAANLTYKNGEIELLKDKNYFSINAIDTRGEFVNRLINKEFFNGGTFSAAIAGNSEDDFSGIVTIRNTKMKDFKVINNIIAFLNTIPNLATLNDPGYSSTGFPVKSGIIEFTRIKNLIYIPTLFLEGYSSDIVGLGYVDLDNNEIYLDLRISTVKALSTIIDVIPFVNFIILGEDGKIDIHIYIKGKLDDPKVETNIMEDTIMSPINIIKRVFQLPFYIFR
;
A
#
# COMPACT_ATOMS: atom_id res chain seq x y z
N MET A 1 -122.53 16.47 52.73
CA MET A 1 -121.25 16.40 52.26
C MET A 1 -120.57 15.02 52.46
N ILE A 2 -121.03 14.07 53.17
CA ILE A 2 -120.39 12.77 53.51
C ILE A 2 -120.74 11.64 52.48
N LYS A 3 -121.76 11.76 51.63
CA LYS A 3 -122.10 10.72 50.60
C LYS A 3 -121.36 10.80 49.25
N ILE A 4 -120.68 11.94 48.93
CA ILE A 4 -119.92 12.06 47.71
C ILE A 4 -118.53 11.58 47.88
N THR A 5 -117.87 11.73 48.96
CA THR A 5 -116.52 11.24 49.27
C THR A 5 -116.40 9.73 49.27
N SER A 6 -117.42 8.96 49.72
CA SER A 6 -117.36 7.50 49.72
C SER A 6 -117.42 6.87 48.28
N LYS A 7 -118.12 7.49 47.33
CA LYS A 7 -118.11 6.98 45.94
C LYS A 7 -116.80 7.24 45.14
N ILE A 8 -116.19 8.37 45.46
CA ILE A 8 -114.95 8.69 44.86
C ILE A 8 -113.76 7.84 45.36
N ILE A 9 -113.80 7.65 46.71
CA ILE A 9 -112.80 6.78 47.36
C ILE A 9 -112.95 5.32 46.88
N LYS A 10 -114.12 4.77 46.76
CA LYS A 10 -114.36 3.42 46.24
C LYS A 10 -113.98 3.25 44.77
N ARG A 11 -114.16 4.32 43.92
CA ARG A 11 -113.74 4.30 42.49
C ARG A 11 -112.22 4.34 42.31
N ILE A 12 -111.47 4.88 43.23
CA ILE A 12 -110.02 4.96 43.17
C ILE A 12 -109.39 3.76 43.91
N TRP A 13 -109.93 3.32 45.05
CA TRP A 13 -109.33 2.25 45.84
C TRP A 13 -109.57 0.86 45.22
N ILE A 14 -110.70 0.61 44.58
CA ILE A 14 -111.04 -0.70 44.01
C ILE A 14 -110.02 -1.00 42.81
N PRO A 15 -109.87 -0.07 41.92
CA PRO A 15 -108.82 -0.35 40.84
C PRO A 15 -107.41 -0.43 41.37
N ILE A 16 -107.07 0.35 42.45
CA ILE A 16 -105.77 0.28 43.06
C ILE A 16 -105.62 -1.09 43.81
N LEU A 17 -106.67 -1.47 44.56
CA LEU A 17 -106.71 -2.76 45.25
C LEU A 17 -106.67 -3.94 44.25
N PHE A 18 -107.39 -3.84 43.15
CA PHE A 18 -107.31 -4.81 42.06
C PHE A 18 -105.95 -4.85 41.36
N ALA A 19 -105.45 -3.71 41.09
CA ALA A 19 -104.06 -3.61 40.53
C ALA A 19 -103.08 -4.14 41.54
N THR A 20 -103.18 -3.88 42.82
CA THR A 20 -102.31 -4.41 43.87
C THR A 20 -102.47 -5.93 44.03
N VAL A 21 -103.71 -6.44 44.00
CA VAL A 21 -103.95 -7.91 44.05
C VAL A 21 -103.42 -8.57 42.77
N LEU A 22 -103.64 -7.95 41.62
CA LEU A 22 -103.13 -8.44 40.39
C LEU A 22 -101.54 -8.44 40.32
N LEU A 23 -100.99 -7.38 40.88
CA LEU A 23 -99.56 -7.26 41.11
C LEU A 23 -99.00 -8.35 42.04
N LEU A 24 -99.73 -8.59 43.21
CA LEU A 24 -99.39 -9.63 44.17
C LEU A 24 -99.52 -11.05 43.58
N VAL A 25 -100.61 -11.28 42.80
CA VAL A 25 -100.72 -12.54 42.03
C VAL A 25 -99.66 -12.70 41.04
N PHE A 26 -99.31 -11.66 40.29
CA PHE A 26 -98.24 -11.65 39.31
C PHE A 26 -96.91 -11.91 39.98
N VAL A 27 -96.62 -11.21 41.09
CA VAL A 27 -95.43 -11.47 41.91
C VAL A 27 -95.43 -12.89 42.47
N GLY A 28 -96.56 -13.44 42.92
CA GLY A 28 -96.71 -14.84 43.38
C GLY A 28 -96.42 -15.85 42.26
N ILE A 29 -96.87 -15.57 41.07
CA ILE A 29 -96.62 -16.41 39.87
C ILE A 29 -95.09 -16.31 39.49
N LEU A 30 -94.58 -15.11 39.55
CA LEU A 30 -93.16 -14.91 39.31
C LEU A 30 -92.26 -15.65 40.35
N TYR A 31 -92.70 -15.70 41.56
CA TYR A 31 -91.98 -16.43 42.66
C TYR A 31 -91.99 -17.94 42.47
N LYS A 32 -93.06 -18.53 41.86
CA LYS A 32 -93.09 -19.93 41.43
C LYS A 32 -92.27 -20.17 40.14
N GLY A 33 -92.06 -19.16 39.31
CA GLY A 33 -91.39 -19.16 38.01
C GLY A 33 -92.40 -19.34 36.87
N ILE A 34 -92.27 -18.54 35.86
CA ILE A 34 -93.04 -18.59 34.62
C ILE A 34 -92.14 -19.13 33.51
N ARG A 35 -92.58 -20.08 32.75
CA ARG A 35 -91.97 -20.62 31.56
C ARG A 35 -92.89 -20.30 30.36
N ILE A 36 -92.26 -19.76 29.33
CA ILE A 36 -92.91 -19.40 28.07
C ILE A 36 -92.17 -20.01 26.97
N ASP A 37 -92.64 -20.99 26.27
CA ASP A 37 -91.91 -21.76 25.28
C ASP A 37 -91.65 -20.90 24.02
N ASN A 38 -92.61 -20.07 23.62
CA ASN A 38 -92.48 -19.16 22.49
C ASN A 38 -93.09 -17.84 22.72
N LEU A 39 -92.43 -16.76 22.58
CA LEU A 39 -92.92 -15.39 22.64
C LEU A 39 -92.52 -14.59 21.45
N SER A 40 -93.44 -14.08 20.66
CA SER A 40 -93.05 -13.26 19.48
C SER A 40 -93.64 -11.85 19.68
N PHE A 41 -92.82 -10.85 19.67
CA PHE A 41 -93.18 -9.43 19.79
C PHE A 41 -92.41 -8.58 18.80
N LEU A 42 -93.08 -7.93 17.89
CA LEU A 42 -92.52 -7.19 16.83
C LEU A 42 -91.59 -8.07 16.03
N ASN A 43 -90.32 -7.65 15.86
CA ASN A 43 -89.25 -8.37 15.11
C ASN A 43 -88.45 -9.29 16.02
N ILE A 44 -88.89 -9.53 17.26
CA ILE A 44 -88.14 -10.36 18.22
C ILE A 44 -88.91 -11.65 18.44
N LYS A 45 -88.26 -12.82 18.26
CA LYS A 45 -88.76 -14.11 18.65
C LYS A 45 -87.96 -14.61 19.82
N ILE A 46 -88.65 -14.93 20.93
CA ILE A 46 -87.93 -15.50 22.10
C ILE A 46 -88.45 -16.96 22.29
N GLU A 47 -87.52 -17.87 22.43
CA GLU A 47 -87.82 -19.28 22.68
C GLU A 47 -87.27 -19.71 24.02
N GLY A 48 -88.09 -20.39 24.84
CA GLY A 48 -87.70 -20.98 26.08
C GLY A 48 -87.46 -19.96 27.18
N LEU A 49 -88.26 -18.90 27.29
CA LEU A 49 -88.20 -17.89 28.37
C LEU A 49 -88.63 -18.46 29.69
N TYR A 50 -87.73 -18.40 30.67
CA TYR A 50 -87.98 -18.72 32.08
C TYR A 50 -87.71 -17.47 32.98
N ILE A 51 -88.73 -17.03 33.73
CA ILE A 51 -88.55 -15.88 34.63
C ILE A 51 -88.99 -16.34 36.00
N LYS A 52 -88.14 -16.09 37.01
CA LYS A 52 -88.38 -16.35 38.41
C LYS A 52 -88.01 -15.15 39.25
N LEU A 53 -88.89 -14.78 40.22
CA LEU A 53 -88.54 -13.82 41.25
C LEU A 53 -88.15 -14.55 42.54
N ASP A 54 -86.87 -14.26 42.96
CA ASP A 54 -86.44 -14.63 44.34
C ASP A 54 -86.25 -13.31 45.10
N LYS A 55 -85.08 -12.96 45.57
CA LYS A 55 -84.73 -11.62 46.03
C LYS A 55 -84.66 -10.61 44.90
N LYS A 56 -84.16 -11.08 43.76
CA LYS A 56 -84.10 -10.37 42.45
C LYS A 56 -84.70 -11.30 41.39
N LEU A 57 -84.84 -10.78 40.15
CA LEU A 57 -85.31 -11.53 39.02
C LEU A 57 -84.18 -12.46 38.47
N PHE A 58 -84.56 -13.71 38.28
CA PHE A 58 -83.83 -14.69 37.53
C PHE A 58 -84.48 -14.85 36.15
N VAL A 59 -83.69 -14.67 35.07
CA VAL A 59 -84.18 -14.80 33.69
C VAL A 59 -83.30 -15.74 32.94
N GLU A 60 -83.89 -16.77 32.31
CA GLU A 60 -83.20 -17.67 31.38
C GLU A 60 -83.95 -17.72 30.07
N ILE A 61 -83.19 -17.62 28.97
CA ILE A 61 -83.78 -17.60 27.65
C ILE A 61 -82.88 -18.51 26.79
N ASN A 62 -83.48 -19.45 26.04
CA ASN A 62 -82.73 -20.35 25.19
C ASN A 62 -82.28 -19.69 23.90
N ASP A 63 -83.21 -19.07 23.16
CA ASP A 63 -82.92 -18.43 21.88
C ASP A 63 -83.68 -17.07 21.79
N ILE A 64 -83.02 -16.07 21.34
CA ILE A 64 -83.58 -14.81 20.90
C ILE A 64 -83.23 -14.62 19.44
N GLN A 65 -84.18 -14.51 18.55
CA GLN A 65 -84.07 -14.16 17.17
C GLN A 65 -84.56 -12.77 16.90
N ILE A 66 -83.68 -11.88 16.47
CA ILE A 66 -84.05 -10.52 16.07
C ILE A 66 -84.05 -10.46 14.57
N ASN A 67 -85.21 -10.42 13.93
CA ASN A 67 -85.39 -10.25 12.52
C ASN A 67 -85.12 -8.82 12.10
N SER A 68 -84.04 -8.51 11.52
CA SER A 68 -83.77 -7.20 10.91
C SER A 68 -84.36 -7.18 9.48
N ASP A 69 -85.31 -6.33 9.21
CA ASP A 69 -85.59 -5.92 7.82
C ASP A 69 -84.36 -5.27 7.26
N VAL A 70 -83.65 -6.00 6.45
CA VAL A 70 -82.47 -5.49 5.73
C VAL A 70 -82.94 -4.56 4.63
N SER A 71 -83.33 -3.39 4.96
CA SER A 71 -83.54 -2.24 4.05
C SER A 71 -82.85 -1.00 4.56
N LYS A 72 -81.65 -0.81 4.06
CA LYS A 72 -80.93 0.45 3.97
C LYS A 72 -80.75 1.31 5.22
N SER A 73 -79.75 1.12 5.98
CA SER A 73 -78.96 2.24 6.43
C SER A 73 -77.47 1.82 6.41
N ASN A 74 -76.66 2.42 5.53
CA ASN A 74 -75.21 2.51 5.59
C ASN A 74 -74.84 3.37 6.79
N ASN A 75 -75.15 2.94 7.97
CA ASN A 75 -74.54 3.47 9.18
C ASN A 75 -74.04 2.29 9.98
N SER A 76 -72.74 2.20 10.02
CA SER A 76 -72.00 1.41 10.99
C SER A 76 -72.81 1.25 12.27
N ALA A 77 -73.09 0.00 12.62
CA ALA A 77 -73.63 -0.34 13.96
C ALA A 77 -72.51 -0.03 14.97
N PHE A 78 -72.27 1.26 15.20
CA PHE A 78 -71.51 1.65 16.36
C PHE A 78 -72.31 1.30 17.55
N PHE A 79 -71.78 0.47 18.41
CA PHE A 79 -72.20 0.33 19.78
C PHE A 79 -72.21 1.73 20.37
N ASP A 80 -73.43 2.31 20.53
CA ASP A 80 -73.60 3.53 21.24
C ASP A 80 -73.25 3.19 22.71
N VAL A 81 -72.03 3.40 23.08
CA VAL A 81 -71.42 3.04 24.37
C VAL A 81 -72.26 3.66 25.46
N ASP A 82 -72.82 4.85 25.25
CA ASP A 82 -73.69 5.53 26.18
C ASP A 82 -75.01 4.78 26.42
N LYS A 83 -75.63 4.28 25.35
CA LYS A 83 -76.88 3.47 25.49
C LYS A 83 -76.60 2.14 26.20
N ILE A 84 -75.47 1.50 25.92
CA ILE A 84 -75.12 0.26 26.60
C ILE A 84 -74.86 0.54 28.07
N LEU A 85 -74.16 1.58 28.41
CA LEU A 85 -73.87 1.91 29.81
C LEU A 85 -75.12 2.38 30.59
N ASP A 86 -76.12 3.03 29.96
CA ASP A 86 -77.41 3.35 30.59
C ASP A 86 -78.25 2.10 30.94
N MET A 87 -77.99 0.95 30.33
CA MET A 87 -78.65 -0.31 30.59
C MET A 87 -78.12 -1.02 31.85
N PHE A 88 -76.90 -0.75 32.28
CA PHE A 88 -76.35 -1.44 33.47
C PHE A 88 -76.98 -1.16 34.78
N PRO A 89 -77.37 0.06 35.21
CA PRO A 89 -78.02 0.35 36.49
C PRO A 89 -79.30 -0.42 36.71
N PRO A 90 -80.24 -0.53 35.76
CA PRO A 90 -81.47 -1.34 35.92
C PRO A 90 -81.14 -2.85 36.01
N ILE A 91 -80.15 -3.35 35.20
CA ILE A 91 -79.80 -4.77 35.28
C ILE A 91 -79.29 -5.11 36.67
N TYR A 92 -78.37 -4.31 37.24
CA TYR A 92 -77.81 -4.55 38.57
C TYR A 92 -78.83 -4.50 39.71
N THR A 93 -79.80 -3.62 39.63
CA THR A 93 -80.78 -3.43 40.69
C THR A 93 -81.88 -4.46 40.66
N LEU A 94 -82.31 -4.90 39.51
CA LEU A 94 -83.49 -5.71 39.32
C LEU A 94 -83.18 -7.22 39.15
N PHE A 95 -82.08 -7.58 38.59
CA PHE A 95 -81.76 -8.96 38.21
C PHE A 95 -80.69 -9.57 39.11
N ASP A 96 -80.85 -10.85 39.42
CA ASP A 96 -79.86 -11.70 40.06
C ASP A 96 -79.04 -12.43 38.96
N THR A 97 -79.80 -12.99 38.03
CA THR A 97 -79.19 -13.74 36.87
C THR A 97 -80.02 -13.46 35.61
N ILE A 98 -79.29 -13.15 34.53
CA ILE A 98 -79.84 -13.16 33.17
C ILE A 98 -78.98 -14.10 32.38
N ASN A 99 -79.53 -15.18 31.92
CA ASN A 99 -78.87 -16.15 31.06
C ASN A 99 -79.58 -16.24 29.71
N ILE A 100 -78.91 -15.80 28.63
CA ILE A 100 -79.44 -15.90 27.31
C ILE A 100 -78.45 -16.84 26.58
N ASN A 101 -78.89 -18.07 26.30
CA ASN A 101 -77.96 -19.07 25.73
C ASN A 101 -77.59 -18.76 24.27
N ASN A 102 -78.51 -18.11 23.55
CA ASN A 102 -78.23 -17.69 22.18
C ASN A 102 -79.05 -16.46 21.80
N ILE A 103 -78.41 -15.42 21.33
CA ILE A 103 -79.11 -14.27 20.73
C ILE A 103 -78.60 -14.14 19.27
N LYS A 104 -79.47 -14.15 18.31
CA LYS A 104 -79.17 -14.05 16.91
C LYS A 104 -79.60 -12.73 16.31
N TYR A 105 -78.73 -11.99 15.68
CA TYR A 105 -79.01 -10.81 14.90
C TYR A 105 -78.32 -10.91 13.52
N GLY A 106 -79.13 -11.12 12.46
CA GLY A 106 -78.62 -11.43 11.19
C GLY A 106 -77.75 -12.72 11.21
N ASN A 107 -76.50 -12.62 10.77
CA ASN A 107 -75.53 -13.71 10.80
C ASN A 107 -74.69 -13.79 12.09
N GLU A 108 -74.81 -12.87 12.99
CA GLU A 108 -74.10 -12.86 14.27
C GLU A 108 -74.88 -13.54 15.34
N SER A 109 -74.18 -14.18 16.28
CA SER A 109 -74.80 -14.84 17.45
C SER A 109 -73.94 -14.57 18.67
N ALA A 110 -74.58 -14.44 19.80
CA ALA A 110 -73.91 -14.29 21.11
C ALA A 110 -74.64 -14.98 22.22
N LYS A 111 -73.89 -15.45 23.21
CA LYS A 111 -74.39 -15.88 24.53
C LYS A 111 -74.15 -14.72 25.49
N ILE A 112 -75.19 -14.44 26.36
CA ILE A 112 -75.10 -13.41 27.37
C ILE A 112 -75.43 -14.04 28.72
N LEU A 113 -74.58 -13.84 29.71
CA LEU A 113 -74.79 -14.22 31.08
C LEU A 113 -74.44 -13.08 32.00
N TYR A 114 -75.38 -12.70 32.77
CA TYR A 114 -75.19 -11.85 33.93
C TYR A 114 -75.52 -12.60 35.21
N LYS A 115 -74.59 -12.64 36.15
CA LYS A 115 -74.79 -13.30 37.47
C LYS A 115 -73.82 -12.72 38.47
N ASN A 116 -74.31 -12.34 39.65
CA ASN A 116 -73.49 -11.84 40.77
C ASN A 116 -72.56 -10.72 40.35
N GLU A 117 -73.08 -9.67 39.69
CA GLU A 117 -72.24 -8.56 39.17
C GLU A 117 -71.30 -8.92 38.07
N LEU A 118 -71.18 -10.19 37.70
CA LEU A 118 -70.35 -10.65 36.57
C LEU A 118 -71.16 -10.63 35.28
N PHE A 119 -70.63 -9.95 34.28
CA PHE A 119 -71.16 -9.89 32.93
C PHE A 119 -70.31 -10.74 32.01
N PHE A 120 -70.95 -11.65 31.31
CA PHE A 120 -70.26 -12.53 30.37
C PHE A 120 -71.01 -12.48 29.04
N VAL A 121 -70.27 -12.13 27.96
CA VAL A 121 -70.75 -12.16 26.59
C VAL A 121 -69.80 -13.02 25.79
N ASP A 122 -70.31 -14.00 25.07
CA ASP A 122 -69.50 -14.85 24.19
C ASP A 122 -70.15 -14.94 22.81
N SER A 123 -69.41 -14.52 21.83
CA SER A 123 -69.69 -14.58 20.39
C SER A 123 -68.60 -15.30 19.63
N PRO A 124 -68.82 -15.68 18.33
CA PRO A 124 -67.76 -16.25 17.54
C PRO A 124 -66.49 -15.43 17.48
N LYS A 125 -66.59 -14.06 17.54
CA LYS A 125 -65.45 -13.15 17.39
C LYS A 125 -64.95 -12.56 18.70
N LEU A 126 -65.80 -12.52 19.76
CA LEU A 126 -65.52 -11.77 20.98
C LEU A 126 -66.05 -12.50 22.23
N THR A 127 -65.19 -12.63 23.26
CA THR A 127 -65.60 -12.99 24.60
C THR A 127 -65.32 -11.82 25.52
N VAL A 128 -66.33 -11.39 26.30
CA VAL A 128 -66.21 -10.36 27.35
C VAL A 128 -66.63 -10.94 28.67
N LYS A 129 -65.79 -10.78 29.67
CA LYS A 129 -66.06 -11.13 31.06
C LYS A 129 -65.66 -9.96 31.92
N THR A 130 -66.68 -9.34 32.56
CA THR A 130 -66.47 -8.12 33.37
C THR A 130 -67.27 -8.15 34.62
N LYS A 131 -66.71 -7.57 35.69
CA LYS A 131 -67.39 -7.34 36.96
C LYS A 131 -67.79 -5.86 37.00
N LEU A 132 -69.08 -5.59 37.33
CA LEU A 132 -69.64 -4.25 37.41
C LEU A 132 -69.68 -3.79 38.85
N GLU A 133 -69.13 -2.64 39.19
CA GLU A 133 -69.29 -1.91 40.44
C GLU A 133 -69.76 -0.51 40.10
N ILE A 134 -70.94 -0.19 40.66
CA ILE A 134 -71.54 1.13 40.47
C ILE A 134 -71.18 2.01 41.65
N THR A 135 -70.48 3.10 41.36
CA THR A 135 -70.06 4.13 42.28
C THR A 135 -71.11 5.31 42.25
N GLN A 136 -71.25 6.10 43.30
CA GLN A 136 -72.23 7.21 43.38
C GLN A 136 -72.02 8.21 42.22
N GLY A 137 -73.08 8.69 41.56
CA GLY A 137 -73.08 9.79 40.63
C GLY A 137 -72.89 9.46 39.15
N ARG A 138 -73.37 8.29 38.69
CA ARG A 138 -73.15 7.77 37.28
C ARG A 138 -71.73 7.51 36.92
N LYS A 139 -70.84 7.22 37.86
CA LYS A 139 -69.53 6.68 37.61
C LYS A 139 -69.61 5.17 37.75
N LEU A 140 -69.13 4.48 36.73
CA LEU A 140 -69.03 3.02 36.68
C LEU A 140 -67.61 2.61 36.78
N ASN A 141 -67.36 1.59 37.59
CA ASN A 141 -66.05 0.90 37.59
C ASN A 141 -66.34 -0.55 37.13
N LEU A 142 -65.72 -0.90 36.00
CA LEU A 142 -65.79 -2.22 35.39
C LEU A 142 -64.50 -2.93 35.57
N GLY A 143 -64.47 -3.95 36.43
CA GLY A 143 -63.35 -4.89 36.51
C GLY A 143 -63.41 -5.85 35.32
N ILE A 144 -62.64 -5.61 34.30
CA ILE A 144 -62.56 -6.47 33.09
C ILE A 144 -61.68 -7.66 33.42
N GLU A 145 -62.29 -8.81 33.63
CA GLU A 145 -61.57 -10.06 33.87
C GLU A 145 -61.03 -10.61 32.59
N GLN A 146 -61.72 -10.41 31.42
CA GLN A 146 -61.29 -10.82 30.11
C GLN A 146 -62.07 -10.11 28.99
N ILE A 147 -61.39 -9.56 28.01
CA ILE A 147 -61.91 -9.29 26.70
C ILE A 147 -61.00 -10.08 25.73
N LEU A 148 -61.54 -11.10 25.07
CA LEU A 148 -60.83 -11.93 24.11
C LEU A 148 -61.35 -11.65 22.71
N LEU A 149 -60.52 -11.08 21.85
CA LEU A 149 -60.74 -10.94 20.42
C LEU A 149 -60.25 -12.20 19.72
N LYS A 150 -61.17 -13.13 19.43
CA LYS A 150 -60.83 -14.49 19.00
C LYS A 150 -60.14 -14.56 17.69
N ASP A 151 -60.50 -13.71 16.73
CA ASP A 151 -59.89 -13.65 15.39
C ASP A 151 -58.42 -13.20 15.44
N PHE A 152 -58.03 -12.49 16.48
CA PHE A 152 -56.71 -11.91 16.64
C PHE A 152 -55.92 -12.53 17.80
N ASP A 153 -56.52 -13.42 18.57
CA ASP A 153 -55.98 -13.98 19.82
C ASP A 153 -55.42 -12.88 20.75
N ILE A 154 -56.22 -11.80 20.87
CA ILE A 154 -55.92 -10.66 21.76
C ILE A 154 -56.77 -10.75 23.00
N GLU A 155 -56.14 -10.83 24.15
CA GLU A 155 -56.77 -10.85 25.46
C GLU A 155 -56.43 -9.56 26.22
N ILE A 156 -57.46 -8.91 26.78
CA ILE A 156 -57.34 -7.67 27.53
C ILE A 156 -58.03 -7.87 28.88
N PHE A 157 -57.39 -7.42 29.96
CA PHE A 157 -57.94 -7.48 31.33
C PHE A 157 -57.45 -6.28 32.14
N GLY A 158 -58.29 -5.78 33.04
CA GLY A 158 -57.97 -4.56 33.80
C GLY A 158 -59.20 -3.88 34.34
N ASN A 159 -59.08 -2.59 34.61
CA ASN A 159 -60.20 -1.79 35.16
C ASN A 159 -60.55 -0.66 34.19
N LEU A 160 -61.84 -0.52 33.91
CA LEU A 160 -62.42 0.60 33.15
C LEU A 160 -63.24 1.48 34.11
N ASN A 161 -62.82 2.72 34.24
CA ASN A 161 -63.59 3.77 34.94
C ASN A 161 -64.34 4.61 33.88
N ALA A 162 -65.63 4.74 34.03
CA ALA A 162 -66.43 5.51 33.12
C ALA A 162 -67.17 6.65 33.84
N ASP A 163 -66.96 7.89 33.39
CA ASP A 163 -67.84 9.04 33.79
C ASP A 163 -68.82 9.33 32.63
N ILE A 164 -70.00 8.74 32.73
CA ILE A 164 -71.01 8.81 31.67
C ILE A 164 -71.48 10.25 31.41
N LYS A 165 -71.48 11.10 32.44
CA LYS A 165 -71.94 12.50 32.32
C LYS A 165 -70.96 13.34 31.50
N ARG A 166 -69.66 12.98 31.52
CA ARG A 166 -68.58 13.73 30.84
C ARG A 166 -68.14 13.08 29.53
N ASN A 167 -68.68 11.92 29.23
CA ASN A 167 -68.19 11.11 28.12
C ASN A 167 -66.68 10.82 28.21
N GLU A 168 -66.26 10.53 29.45
CA GLU A 168 -64.83 10.24 29.74
C GLU A 168 -64.71 8.78 30.24
N TYR A 169 -63.85 8.03 29.64
CA TYR A 169 -63.53 6.64 30.00
C TYR A 169 -62.03 6.45 30.16
N ASP A 170 -61.61 5.87 31.23
CA ASP A 170 -60.24 5.55 31.57
C ASP A 170 -60.06 4.04 31.74
N PHE A 171 -59.39 3.38 30.87
CA PHE A 171 -59.03 1.97 31.00
C PHE A 171 -57.57 1.84 31.40
N ASN A 172 -57.29 1.06 32.41
CA ASN A 172 -55.95 0.74 32.88
C ASN A 172 -55.87 -0.78 33.14
N GLY A 173 -55.03 -1.44 32.33
CA GLY A 173 -54.99 -2.89 32.43
C GLY A 173 -53.78 -3.48 31.72
N PHE A 174 -53.97 -4.72 31.35
CA PHE A 174 -52.96 -5.55 30.70
C PHE A 174 -53.55 -6.16 29.43
N PHE A 175 -52.66 -6.52 28.52
CA PHE A 175 -53.05 -7.27 27.35
C PHE A 175 -52.10 -8.47 27.14
N ARG A 176 -52.60 -9.46 26.46
CA ARG A 176 -51.86 -10.58 25.91
C ARG A 176 -52.23 -10.71 24.43
N ALA A 177 -51.29 -10.60 23.53
CA ALA A 177 -51.50 -10.69 22.10
C ALA A 177 -50.24 -11.23 21.41
N PHE A 178 -50.36 -12.19 20.51
CA PHE A 178 -49.25 -12.69 19.71
C PHE A 178 -47.99 -13.08 20.52
N ASP A 179 -48.15 -13.74 21.64
CA ASP A 179 -47.10 -14.07 22.64
C ASP A 179 -46.48 -12.84 23.33
N ILE A 180 -47.12 -11.68 23.21
CA ILE A 180 -46.65 -10.46 23.85
C ILE A 180 -47.59 -10.12 24.99
N ASN A 181 -47.03 -9.91 26.15
CA ASN A 181 -47.77 -9.46 27.34
C ASN A 181 -47.35 -8.03 27.66
N GLY A 182 -48.28 -7.23 28.11
CA GLY A 182 -47.97 -5.85 28.43
C GLY A 182 -49.06 -5.12 29.18
N LYS A 183 -48.82 -3.81 29.34
CA LYS A 183 -49.77 -2.88 29.96
C LYS A 183 -50.46 -2.10 28.85
N LEU A 184 -51.74 -1.86 29.04
CA LEU A 184 -52.57 -1.08 28.15
C LEU A 184 -53.31 -0.01 28.98
N LYS A 185 -53.12 1.25 28.65
CA LYS A 185 -53.90 2.38 29.15
C LYS A 185 -54.64 3.00 27.99
N ILE A 186 -55.94 3.27 28.15
CA ILE A 186 -56.76 3.95 27.13
C ILE A 186 -57.58 5.03 27.85
N ASP A 187 -57.42 6.26 27.42
CA ASP A 187 -58.20 7.40 27.83
C ASP A 187 -59.13 7.80 26.66
N ILE A 188 -60.43 7.74 26.86
CA ILE A 188 -61.44 8.12 25.86
C ILE A 188 -62.13 9.42 26.30
N ILE A 189 -62.03 10.44 25.47
CA ILE A 189 -62.63 11.76 25.69
C ILE A 189 -63.30 12.19 24.40
N ASN A 190 -64.64 12.46 24.46
CA ASN A 190 -65.38 12.90 23.27
C ASN A 190 -65.17 12.00 22.01
N ASN A 191 -65.27 10.69 22.22
CA ASN A 191 -65.08 9.65 21.21
C ASN A 191 -63.64 9.53 20.64
N ILE A 192 -62.70 10.27 21.16
CA ILE A 192 -61.29 10.10 20.81
C ILE A 192 -60.63 9.20 21.86
N ALA A 193 -60.19 8.04 21.45
CA ALA A 193 -59.38 7.12 22.27
C ALA A 193 -57.91 7.44 22.15
N ILE A 194 -57.24 7.78 23.24
CA ILE A 194 -55.81 7.94 23.35
C ILE A 194 -55.29 6.70 24.07
N TYR A 195 -54.41 5.95 23.43
CA TYR A 195 -53.87 4.74 24.04
C TYR A 195 -52.37 4.83 24.30
N ASN A 196 -51.93 4.14 25.34
CA ASN A 196 -50.53 3.89 25.68
C ASN A 196 -50.33 2.40 25.94
N ILE A 197 -49.43 1.81 25.20
CA ILE A 197 -49.10 0.39 25.30
C ILE A 197 -47.64 0.25 25.71
N SER A 198 -47.37 -0.62 26.65
CA SER A 198 -46.01 -1.09 26.98
C SER A 198 -45.99 -2.61 27.10
N SER A 199 -44.88 -3.23 26.72
CA SER A 199 -44.77 -4.68 26.74
C SER A 199 -43.68 -5.20 27.70
N ASN A 200 -43.82 -6.45 28.10
CA ASN A 200 -42.68 -7.23 28.55
C ASN A 200 -41.74 -7.56 27.34
N GLU A 201 -40.60 -8.17 27.56
CA GLU A 201 -39.75 -8.62 26.48
C GLU A 201 -40.42 -9.72 25.64
N PHE A 202 -40.26 -9.64 24.32
CA PHE A 202 -40.79 -10.61 23.35
C PHE A 202 -39.74 -10.89 22.22
N LYS A 203 -39.92 -12.00 21.49
CA LYS A 203 -38.89 -12.49 20.57
C LYS A 203 -38.93 -11.89 19.16
N SER A 204 -40.10 -11.58 18.63
CA SER A 204 -40.24 -11.09 17.26
C SER A 204 -41.38 -10.13 17.08
N PRO A 205 -41.18 -8.97 16.42
CA PRO A 205 -42.24 -8.05 16.05
C PRO A 205 -43.00 -8.47 14.77
N GLU A 206 -42.61 -9.57 14.12
CA GLU A 206 -43.06 -9.92 12.77
C GLU A 206 -44.57 -10.11 12.67
N ILE A 207 -45.16 -10.80 13.63
CA ILE A 207 -46.62 -11.05 13.65
C ILE A 207 -47.41 -9.75 13.80
N ILE A 208 -46.93 -8.85 14.64
CA ILE A 208 -47.57 -7.54 14.82
C ILE A 208 -47.48 -6.72 13.55
N LEU A 209 -46.27 -6.65 12.95
CA LEU A 209 -46.00 -5.86 11.76
C LEU A 209 -46.77 -6.40 10.55
N ASN A 210 -46.90 -7.70 10.39
CA ASN A 210 -47.70 -8.32 9.35
C ASN A 210 -49.20 -7.99 9.50
N ASN A 211 -49.70 -7.96 10.70
CA ASN A 211 -51.10 -7.52 10.96
C ASN A 211 -51.30 -6.03 10.70
N ILE A 212 -50.35 -5.17 11.10
CA ILE A 212 -50.40 -3.72 10.83
C ILE A 212 -50.35 -3.43 9.34
N ARG A 213 -49.55 -4.17 8.58
CA ARG A 213 -49.40 -4.01 7.11
C ARG A 213 -50.72 -4.19 6.33
N SER A 214 -51.63 -5.01 6.85
CA SER A 214 -52.97 -5.17 6.25
C SER A 214 -53.79 -3.90 6.29
N HIS A 215 -53.48 -2.99 7.25
CA HIS A 215 -54.21 -1.74 7.49
C HIS A 215 -53.41 -0.48 7.13
N VAL A 216 -52.04 -0.57 7.19
CA VAL A 216 -51.15 0.53 6.84
C VAL A 216 -50.25 0.06 5.71
N LYS A 217 -50.23 0.77 4.57
CA LYS A 217 -49.41 0.43 3.40
C LYS A 217 -47.91 0.64 3.70
N ILE A 218 -47.28 -0.30 4.40
CA ILE A 218 -45.83 -0.34 4.56
C ILE A 218 -45.25 -1.14 3.38
N GLY A 219 -44.40 -0.53 2.57
CA GLY A 219 -43.77 -1.17 1.42
C GLY A 219 -42.93 -2.41 1.82
N ASP A 220 -42.84 -3.40 0.94
CA ASP A 220 -42.13 -4.65 1.21
C ASP A 220 -40.68 -4.44 1.56
N GLU A 221 -40.02 -3.49 0.93
CA GLU A 221 -38.62 -3.11 1.20
C GLU A 221 -38.43 -2.59 2.62
N ILE A 222 -39.32 -1.70 3.11
CA ILE A 222 -39.26 -1.18 4.48
C ILE A 222 -39.52 -2.29 5.50
N ALA A 223 -40.50 -3.14 5.22
CA ALA A 223 -40.76 -4.31 6.06
C ALA A 223 -39.54 -5.24 6.13
N SER A 224 -38.89 -5.50 4.99
CA SER A 224 -37.66 -6.27 4.91
C SER A 224 -36.55 -5.67 5.79
N TRP A 225 -36.44 -4.36 5.85
CA TRP A 225 -35.46 -3.71 6.73
C TRP A 225 -35.83 -3.87 8.22
N ILE A 226 -37.10 -3.69 8.59
CA ILE A 226 -37.54 -3.68 9.99
C ILE A 226 -37.40 -5.05 10.67
N TYR A 227 -37.73 -6.15 10.00
CA TYR A 227 -37.70 -7.49 10.58
C TYR A 227 -36.96 -8.56 9.75
N GLY A 228 -36.62 -8.29 8.52
CA GLY A 228 -35.83 -9.20 7.68
C GLY A 228 -34.32 -9.02 7.87
N ARG A 229 -33.86 -7.78 7.82
CA ARG A 229 -32.43 -7.42 7.92
C ARG A 229 -31.99 -7.07 9.32
N ILE A 230 -32.92 -6.62 10.20
CA ILE A 230 -32.66 -6.33 11.61
C ILE A 230 -33.34 -7.41 12.44
N LYS A 231 -32.58 -8.28 13.09
CA LYS A 231 -33.05 -9.36 13.95
C LYS A 231 -32.48 -9.21 15.33
N ALA A 232 -33.29 -9.17 16.34
CA ALA A 232 -32.87 -9.13 17.75
C ALA A 232 -33.25 -10.40 18.49
N ALA A 233 -32.53 -10.73 19.53
CA ALA A 233 -32.86 -11.83 20.43
C ALA A 233 -34.11 -11.50 21.27
N SER A 234 -34.31 -10.22 21.63
CA SER A 234 -35.51 -9.75 22.31
C SER A 234 -35.81 -8.30 21.96
N TYR A 235 -37.12 -7.97 22.06
CA TYR A 235 -37.68 -6.63 21.87
C TYR A 235 -38.53 -6.29 23.08
N GLN A 236 -38.63 -5.02 23.42
CA GLN A 236 -39.49 -4.52 24.44
C GLN A 236 -40.08 -3.16 24.05
N ILE A 237 -41.39 -3.02 24.05
CA ILE A 237 -42.07 -1.73 23.87
C ILE A 237 -42.14 -1.03 25.22
N LEU A 238 -41.44 0.08 25.36
CA LEU A 238 -41.46 0.91 26.56
C LEU A 238 -42.70 1.79 26.58
N SER A 239 -43.09 2.33 25.44
CA SER A 239 -44.31 3.08 25.25
C SER A 239 -44.71 3.08 23.77
N PHE A 240 -45.97 2.92 23.46
CA PHE A 240 -46.55 3.06 22.13
C PHE A 240 -47.84 3.84 22.30
N ASN A 241 -47.83 5.09 21.84
CA ASN A 241 -48.92 6.03 22.00
C ASN A 241 -49.53 6.34 20.66
N GLY A 242 -50.86 6.48 20.63
CA GLY A 242 -51.58 6.87 19.44
C GLY A 242 -52.99 7.33 19.77
N LYS A 243 -53.76 7.63 18.73
CA LYS A 243 -55.17 8.08 18.81
C LYS A 243 -56.02 7.36 17.79
N ILE A 244 -57.27 7.10 18.16
CA ILE A 244 -58.32 6.53 17.31
C ILE A 244 -59.59 7.34 17.52
N ASP A 245 -60.22 7.76 16.44
CA ASP A 245 -61.60 8.30 16.48
C ASP A 245 -62.56 7.13 16.50
N LEU A 246 -63.25 6.91 17.61
CA LEU A 246 -64.16 5.79 17.79
C LEU A 246 -65.49 5.98 17.00
N SER A 247 -65.81 7.19 16.54
CA SER A 247 -67.00 7.47 15.73
C SER A 247 -66.79 7.08 14.27
N THR A 248 -65.58 7.22 13.72
CA THR A 248 -65.25 6.89 12.33
C THR A 248 -64.38 5.64 12.24
N LEU A 249 -63.77 5.22 13.34
CA LEU A 249 -62.69 4.22 13.44
C LEU A 249 -61.44 4.65 12.68
N ASP A 250 -61.26 5.95 12.49
CA ASP A 250 -60.08 6.47 11.83
C ASP A 250 -58.87 6.41 12.78
N PHE A 251 -57.84 5.87 12.27
CA PHE A 251 -56.56 5.74 12.91
C PHE A 251 -55.64 6.90 12.47
N TYR A 252 -54.95 7.56 13.40
CA TYR A 252 -54.08 8.69 13.12
C TYR A 252 -52.59 8.27 13.09
N PRO A 253 -52.07 7.67 12.00
CA PRO A 253 -50.72 7.13 11.95
C PRO A 253 -49.63 8.17 12.20
N LYS A 254 -49.86 9.42 11.77
CA LYS A 254 -48.94 10.55 11.99
C LYS A 254 -48.74 10.94 13.45
N LEU A 255 -49.71 10.61 14.31
CA LEU A 255 -49.67 10.93 15.74
C LEU A 255 -49.07 9.80 16.58
N ILE A 256 -48.65 8.70 15.96
CA ILE A 256 -48.00 7.61 16.65
C ILE A 256 -46.65 8.06 17.18
N LYS A 257 -46.42 7.80 18.48
CA LYS A 257 -45.12 7.95 19.12
C LYS A 257 -44.82 6.69 19.89
N ALA A 258 -43.67 6.08 19.60
CA ALA A 258 -43.29 4.88 20.32
C ALA A 258 -41.82 4.90 20.71
N HIS A 259 -41.52 4.26 21.84
CA HIS A 259 -40.20 3.98 22.31
C HIS A 259 -40.08 2.48 22.57
N ALA A 260 -39.06 1.85 21.99
CA ALA A 260 -38.81 0.45 22.20
C ALA A 260 -37.29 0.22 22.39
N VAL A 261 -36.94 -0.95 22.90
CA VAL A 261 -35.56 -1.42 23.05
C VAL A 261 -35.48 -2.77 22.37
N ALA A 262 -34.37 -2.98 21.69
CA ALA A 262 -33.99 -4.28 21.10
C ALA A 262 -32.62 -4.68 21.66
N LYS A 263 -32.44 -5.98 21.95
CA LYS A 263 -31.23 -6.54 22.54
C LYS A 263 -30.64 -7.61 21.66
N ASP A 264 -29.27 -7.71 21.62
CA ASP A 264 -28.51 -8.68 20.86
C ASP A 264 -28.97 -8.74 19.40
N ILE A 265 -28.78 -7.60 18.73
CA ILE A 265 -29.30 -7.34 17.40
C ILE A 265 -28.26 -7.70 16.37
N ASN A 266 -28.68 -8.44 15.34
CA ASN A 266 -27.90 -8.71 14.15
C ASN A 266 -28.49 -7.88 13.00
N VAL A 267 -27.63 -7.05 12.35
CA VAL A 267 -28.04 -6.17 11.25
C VAL A 267 -27.33 -6.57 9.98
N THR A 268 -28.04 -7.02 8.97
CA THR A 268 -27.51 -7.37 7.67
C THR A 268 -27.70 -6.21 6.70
N PHE A 269 -26.64 -5.48 6.41
CA PHE A 269 -26.67 -4.31 5.52
C PHE A 269 -26.69 -4.70 4.05
N HIS A 270 -25.85 -5.65 3.66
CA HIS A 270 -25.68 -6.12 2.29
C HIS A 270 -25.36 -7.62 2.27
N LYS A 271 -25.71 -8.29 1.18
CA LYS A 271 -25.50 -9.75 1.04
C LYS A 271 -24.02 -10.17 1.05
N ASP A 272 -23.14 -9.29 0.61
CA ASP A 272 -21.71 -9.56 0.46
C ASP A 272 -20.87 -8.98 1.61
N VAL A 273 -21.53 -8.45 2.66
CA VAL A 273 -20.88 -7.82 3.81
C VAL A 273 -21.32 -8.54 5.07
N PRO A 274 -20.44 -8.88 6.02
CA PRO A 274 -20.82 -9.52 7.28
C PRO A 274 -21.85 -8.71 8.03
N PRO A 275 -22.74 -9.35 8.79
CA PRO A 275 -23.73 -8.63 9.61
C PRO A 275 -23.05 -7.93 10.79
N ALA A 276 -23.59 -6.77 11.17
CA ALA A 276 -23.17 -6.08 12.38
C ALA A 276 -23.92 -6.60 13.60
N ASN A 277 -23.21 -6.73 14.71
CA ASN A 277 -23.78 -7.12 15.99
C ASN A 277 -23.89 -5.91 16.92
N VAL A 278 -25.11 -5.63 17.37
CA VAL A 278 -25.41 -4.52 18.28
C VAL A 278 -25.95 -5.08 19.58
N LYS A 279 -25.34 -4.75 20.71
CA LYS A 279 -25.77 -5.28 21.99
C LYS A 279 -27.13 -4.72 22.42
N ASN A 280 -27.34 -3.43 22.24
CA ASN A 280 -28.59 -2.76 22.55
C ASN A 280 -28.87 -1.67 21.52
N ALA A 281 -30.13 -1.53 21.11
CA ALA A 281 -30.62 -0.38 20.36
C ALA A 281 -31.89 0.17 20.98
N ARG A 282 -32.00 1.49 21.03
CA ARG A 282 -33.25 2.18 21.34
C ARG A 282 -33.94 2.54 20.03
N VAL A 283 -35.21 2.23 19.95
CA VAL A 283 -36.04 2.49 18.79
C VAL A 283 -37.04 3.58 19.15
N VAL A 284 -37.07 4.65 18.40
CA VAL A 284 -37.99 5.76 18.55
C VAL A 284 -38.80 5.90 17.27
N ILE A 285 -40.12 5.84 17.40
CA ILE A 285 -41.08 5.99 16.31
C ILE A 285 -41.85 7.29 16.52
N GLY A 286 -41.91 8.13 15.49
CA GLY A 286 -42.65 9.37 15.50
C GLY A 286 -42.27 10.27 14.33
N ASP A 287 -43.06 11.28 14.06
CA ASP A 287 -42.80 12.28 13.02
C ASP A 287 -42.49 11.66 11.64
N ASN A 288 -43.28 10.65 11.26
CA ASN A 288 -43.12 9.92 9.99
C ASN A 288 -41.79 9.17 9.84
N LYS A 289 -41.12 8.80 10.96
CA LYS A 289 -39.81 8.11 10.96
C LYS A 289 -39.68 7.10 12.09
N ILE A 290 -38.77 6.15 11.89
CA ILE A 290 -38.22 5.25 12.90
C ILE A 290 -36.75 5.56 13.09
N VAL A 291 -36.33 5.83 14.30
CA VAL A 291 -34.91 6.09 14.63
C VAL A 291 -34.41 4.94 15.51
N PHE A 292 -33.39 4.25 15.04
CA PHE A 292 -32.64 3.27 15.80
C PHE A 292 -31.36 3.93 16.31
N ILE A 293 -31.27 4.14 17.60
CA ILE A 293 -30.08 4.67 18.28
C ILE A 293 -29.29 3.48 18.77
N ILE A 294 -28.08 3.33 18.23
CA ILE A 294 -27.21 2.21 18.47
C ILE A 294 -26.27 2.55 19.62
N ASP A 295 -26.31 1.76 20.70
CA ASP A 295 -25.38 1.90 21.80
C ASP A 295 -24.33 0.77 21.70
N LYS A 296 -23.05 1.11 21.44
CA LYS A 296 -21.91 0.17 21.41
C LYS A 296 -22.13 -1.04 20.48
N ALA A 297 -22.28 -0.75 19.20
CA ALA A 297 -22.21 -1.80 18.21
C ALA A 297 -20.76 -2.27 18.03
N VAL A 298 -20.60 -3.56 17.75
CA VAL A 298 -19.32 -4.12 17.35
C VAL A 298 -19.48 -4.73 15.97
N TYR A 299 -18.69 -4.23 15.03
CA TYR A 299 -18.63 -4.74 13.67
C TYR A 299 -17.24 -5.28 13.36
N GLU A 300 -17.13 -6.60 13.16
CA GLU A 300 -15.83 -7.26 12.92
C GLU A 300 -14.74 -6.87 13.95
N GLY A 301 -15.12 -6.83 15.22
CA GLY A 301 -14.24 -6.44 16.32
C GLY A 301 -14.00 -4.94 16.50
N LYS A 302 -14.67 -4.10 15.72
CA LYS A 302 -14.57 -2.63 15.79
C LYS A 302 -15.76 -2.03 16.50
N GLU A 303 -15.52 -1.12 17.41
CA GLU A 303 -16.60 -0.35 18.04
C GLU A 303 -17.15 0.69 17.06
N VAL A 304 -18.47 0.74 16.95
CA VAL A 304 -19.21 1.64 16.09
C VAL A 304 -20.34 2.27 16.88
N ASP A 305 -20.41 3.58 16.87
CA ASP A 305 -21.52 4.36 17.44
C ASP A 305 -22.34 4.98 16.31
N GLY A 306 -23.61 5.24 16.55
CA GLY A 306 -24.44 5.91 15.58
C GLY A 306 -25.90 5.49 15.59
N GLY A 307 -26.55 5.53 14.44
CA GLY A 307 -27.96 5.21 14.33
C GLY A 307 -28.41 4.93 12.89
N VAL A 308 -29.64 4.43 12.84
CA VAL A 308 -30.36 4.22 11.57
C VAL A 308 -31.68 4.94 11.65
N VAL A 309 -32.01 5.73 10.65
CA VAL A 309 -33.27 6.44 10.52
C VAL A 309 -34.00 5.95 9.28
N VAL A 310 -35.16 5.33 9.47
CA VAL A 310 -36.08 5.02 8.38
C VAL A 310 -37.07 6.19 8.33
N TYR A 311 -37.11 6.91 7.25
CA TYR A 311 -37.92 8.12 7.11
C TYR A 311 -38.99 8.01 6.01
N ASN A 312 -39.98 8.87 6.06
CA ASN A 312 -41.12 8.91 5.13
C ASN A 312 -41.90 7.58 5.10
N LEU A 313 -42.22 7.06 6.30
CA LEU A 313 -42.96 5.80 6.46
C LEU A 313 -44.38 5.84 5.90
N ILE A 314 -45.01 7.01 5.97
CA ILE A 314 -46.43 7.22 5.64
C ILE A 314 -46.60 8.12 4.42
N GLU A 315 -45.77 9.15 4.31
CA GLU A 315 -45.85 10.17 3.25
C GLU A 315 -44.46 10.50 2.75
N GLY A 316 -44.31 10.71 1.42
CA GLY A 316 -43.05 11.00 0.76
C GLY A 316 -42.36 9.76 0.22
N GLU A 317 -41.20 9.96 -0.40
CA GLU A 317 -40.36 8.85 -0.86
C GLU A 317 -39.66 8.21 0.35
N PRO A 318 -39.91 6.93 0.65
CA PRO A 318 -39.31 6.26 1.79
C PRO A 318 -37.82 6.08 1.62
N GLY A 319 -37.09 6.24 2.70
CA GLY A 319 -35.63 6.06 2.70
C GLY A 319 -35.08 5.61 4.04
N VAL A 320 -33.82 5.26 4.02
CA VAL A 320 -33.03 4.80 5.17
C VAL A 320 -31.73 5.60 5.23
N VAL A 321 -31.51 6.32 6.30
CA VAL A 321 -30.23 6.97 6.61
C VAL A 321 -29.51 6.15 7.66
N ILE A 322 -28.27 5.78 7.39
CA ILE A 322 -27.36 5.11 8.31
C ILE A 322 -26.25 6.12 8.64
N ASP A 323 -26.12 6.48 9.89
CA ASP A 323 -25.12 7.42 10.40
C ASP A 323 -24.24 6.72 11.41
N LEU A 324 -22.93 6.60 11.09
CA LEU A 324 -22.00 5.79 11.86
C LEU A 324 -20.71 6.56 12.16
N ASN A 325 -20.26 6.44 13.40
CA ASN A 325 -18.97 6.93 13.88
C ASN A 325 -18.14 5.76 14.39
N THR A 326 -16.88 5.72 14.01
CA THR A 326 -15.94 4.71 14.51
C THR A 326 -14.52 5.23 14.59
N ASN A 327 -13.74 4.71 15.51
CA ASN A 327 -12.29 4.93 15.63
C ASN A 327 -11.50 3.71 15.13
N ALA A 328 -12.09 2.92 14.27
CA ALA A 328 -11.51 1.70 13.76
C ALA A 328 -10.44 1.94 12.69
N TYR A 329 -9.43 1.08 12.65
CA TYR A 329 -8.43 1.09 11.59
C TYR A 329 -9.03 0.84 10.20
N PHE A 330 -8.45 1.49 9.20
CA PHE A 330 -8.72 1.22 7.81
C PHE A 330 -8.04 -0.10 7.40
N ASP A 331 -8.75 -1.20 7.49
CA ASP A 331 -8.24 -2.54 7.22
C ASP A 331 -9.05 -3.25 6.10
N GLU A 332 -8.84 -4.54 5.97
CA GLU A 332 -9.53 -5.36 4.98
C GLU A 332 -11.06 -5.37 5.15
N THR A 333 -11.55 -5.21 6.38
CA THR A 333 -12.98 -5.12 6.68
C THR A 333 -13.58 -3.87 6.06
N ILE A 334 -12.92 -2.72 6.22
CA ILE A 334 -13.36 -1.47 5.59
C ILE A 334 -13.32 -1.59 4.07
N ASN A 335 -12.27 -2.21 3.51
CA ASN A 335 -12.20 -2.47 2.06
C ASN A 335 -13.36 -3.35 1.56
N LYS A 336 -13.75 -4.39 2.29
CA LYS A 336 -14.92 -5.21 1.95
C LYS A 336 -16.21 -4.40 1.94
N ILE A 337 -16.37 -3.48 2.90
CA ILE A 337 -17.52 -2.57 2.95
C ILE A 337 -17.54 -1.65 1.73
N LEU A 338 -16.42 -0.99 1.42
CA LEU A 338 -16.31 -0.14 0.24
C LEU A 338 -16.57 -0.90 -1.06
N LYS A 339 -16.04 -2.11 -1.18
CA LYS A 339 -16.28 -2.98 -2.32
C LYS A 339 -17.76 -3.35 -2.45
N GLY A 340 -18.44 -3.67 -1.33
CA GLY A 340 -19.86 -4.02 -1.31
C GLY A 340 -20.78 -2.85 -1.71
N PHE A 341 -20.50 -1.64 -1.25
CA PHE A 341 -21.37 -0.48 -1.45
C PHE A 341 -21.06 0.35 -2.70
N ILE A 342 -19.78 0.56 -3.00
CA ILE A 342 -19.34 1.45 -4.10
C ILE A 342 -18.43 0.75 -5.12
N ASN A 343 -18.26 -0.58 -5.00
CA ASN A 343 -17.44 -1.42 -5.88
C ASN A 343 -15.99 -0.95 -6.01
N ILE A 344 -15.42 -0.46 -4.92
CA ILE A 344 -14.02 -0.02 -4.84
C ILE A 344 -13.27 -0.84 -3.81
N GLU A 345 -12.06 -1.22 -4.18
CA GLU A 345 -11.06 -1.78 -3.29
C GLU A 345 -9.86 -0.85 -3.30
N LEU A 346 -9.61 -0.16 -2.19
CA LEU A 346 -8.43 0.69 -2.06
C LEU A 346 -7.24 -0.17 -1.63
N PRO A 347 -6.10 -0.07 -2.32
CA PRO A 347 -4.90 -0.83 -1.95
C PRO A 347 -4.19 -0.22 -0.74
N ILE A 348 -4.97 0.18 0.27
CA ILE A 348 -4.51 0.84 1.49
C ILE A 348 -4.91 -0.03 2.68
N ARG A 349 -4.00 -0.22 3.63
CA ARG A 349 -4.25 -0.90 4.90
C ARG A 349 -3.55 -0.15 6.04
N GLN A 350 -4.28 0.17 7.08
CA GLN A 350 -3.73 0.71 8.32
C GLN A 350 -3.33 -0.42 9.27
N THR A 351 -2.17 -0.31 9.90
CA THR A 351 -1.65 -1.31 10.85
C THR A 351 -1.56 -0.80 12.28
N SER A 352 -1.41 0.51 12.47
CA SER A 352 -1.40 1.13 13.79
C SER A 352 -1.71 2.63 13.69
N GLY A 353 -1.81 3.31 14.83
CA GLY A 353 -2.11 4.74 14.94
C GLY A 353 -3.58 4.99 15.22
N ASN A 354 -4.05 6.22 15.05
CA ASN A 354 -5.41 6.62 15.31
C ASN A 354 -6.16 6.90 14.00
N ALA A 355 -7.38 6.40 13.94
CA ALA A 355 -8.30 6.72 12.86
C ALA A 355 -9.66 7.08 13.47
N SER A 356 -10.29 8.11 12.95
CA SER A 356 -11.70 8.40 13.23
C SER A 356 -12.46 8.53 11.93
N SER A 357 -13.65 7.99 11.88
CA SER A 357 -14.50 8.08 10.71
C SER A 357 -15.94 8.38 11.10
N HIS A 358 -16.56 9.21 10.28
CA HIS A 358 -18.00 9.46 10.27
C HIS A 358 -18.52 9.15 8.86
N VAL A 359 -19.50 8.25 8.77
CA VAL A 359 -20.08 7.83 7.49
C VAL A 359 -21.59 7.97 7.55
N ASN A 360 -22.16 8.67 6.59
CA ASN A 360 -23.60 8.80 6.39
C ASN A 360 -23.97 8.16 5.05
N ILE A 361 -24.91 7.21 5.11
CA ILE A 361 -25.42 6.49 3.93
C ILE A 361 -26.93 6.76 3.86
N ASP A 362 -27.38 7.41 2.81
CA ASP A 362 -28.80 7.65 2.51
C ASP A 362 -29.23 6.75 1.35
N VAL A 363 -30.19 5.88 1.63
CA VAL A 363 -30.77 4.92 0.67
C VAL A 363 -32.21 5.30 0.40
N LYS A 364 -32.52 5.77 -0.80
CA LYS A 364 -33.89 5.95 -1.27
C LYS A 364 -34.43 4.64 -1.81
N VAL A 365 -35.46 4.13 -1.11
CA VAL A 365 -35.91 2.75 -1.33
C VAL A 365 -36.62 2.55 -2.67
N ALA A 366 -37.41 3.54 -3.11
CA ALA A 366 -38.19 3.42 -4.34
C ALA A 366 -37.35 3.48 -5.62
N THR A 367 -36.31 4.31 -5.62
CA THR A 367 -35.39 4.50 -6.77
C THR A 367 -34.11 3.69 -6.68
N VAL A 368 -33.89 3.01 -5.55
CA VAL A 368 -32.63 2.29 -5.23
C VAL A 368 -31.41 3.20 -5.38
N ASN A 369 -31.58 4.49 -5.11
CA ASN A 369 -30.51 5.46 -5.16
C ASN A 369 -29.80 5.51 -3.79
N VAL A 370 -28.49 5.28 -3.81
CA VAL A 370 -27.64 5.30 -2.61
C VAL A 370 -26.71 6.49 -2.69
N THR A 371 -26.74 7.33 -1.66
CA THR A 371 -25.79 8.43 -1.46
C THR A 371 -24.93 8.12 -0.24
N VAL A 372 -23.62 8.14 -0.42
CA VAL A 372 -22.66 7.88 0.67
C VAL A 372 -21.79 9.11 0.86
N ILE A 373 -21.82 9.66 2.06
CA ILE A 373 -20.93 10.75 2.49
C ILE A 373 -20.12 10.24 3.67
N GLY A 374 -18.80 10.41 3.63
CA GLY A 374 -17.94 9.96 4.70
C GLY A 374 -16.79 10.91 4.95
N LYS A 375 -16.35 11.01 6.19
CA LYS A 375 -15.15 11.72 6.57
C LYS A 375 -14.27 10.81 7.41
N PHE A 376 -13.02 10.66 6.99
CA PHE A 376 -12.02 9.84 7.67
C PHE A 376 -10.83 10.72 8.01
N ILE A 377 -10.35 10.64 9.24
CA ILE A 377 -9.18 11.38 9.71
C ILE A 377 -8.20 10.37 10.26
N LEU A 378 -7.00 10.36 9.70
CA LEU A 378 -5.86 9.57 10.17
C LEU A 378 -4.91 10.47 10.95
N ASN A 379 -4.42 9.99 12.10
CA ASN A 379 -3.42 10.67 12.92
C ASN A 379 -2.38 9.64 13.34
N ASP A 380 -1.11 9.96 13.11
CA ASP A 380 0.04 9.14 13.49
C ASP A 380 -0.13 7.66 13.12
N ALA A 381 -0.56 7.41 11.88
CA ALA A 381 -0.94 6.11 11.39
C ALA A 381 0.17 5.43 10.59
N ASN A 382 0.49 4.19 10.92
CA ASN A 382 1.23 3.33 10.02
C ASN A 382 0.25 2.68 9.04
N ILE A 383 0.51 2.90 7.77
CA ILE A 383 -0.31 2.39 6.68
C ILE A 383 0.56 1.63 5.68
N SER A 384 -0.02 0.78 4.88
CA SER A 384 0.62 0.26 3.68
C SER A 384 -0.21 0.64 2.46
N ILE A 385 0.45 1.11 1.42
CA ILE A 385 -0.16 1.39 0.12
C ILE A 385 0.46 0.42 -0.87
N ALA A 386 -0.35 -0.43 -1.49
CA ALA A 386 0.11 -1.51 -2.38
C ALA A 386 1.27 -2.34 -1.76
N ASN A 387 1.14 -2.71 -0.48
CA ASN A 387 2.11 -3.43 0.35
C ASN A 387 3.39 -2.67 0.73
N ILE A 388 3.52 -1.40 0.37
CA ILE A 388 4.65 -0.57 0.81
C ILE A 388 4.29 0.06 2.16
N PRO A 389 5.05 -0.21 3.24
CA PRO A 389 4.79 0.38 4.54
C PRO A 389 5.15 1.86 4.54
N MET A 390 4.25 2.69 5.07
CA MET A 390 4.43 4.14 5.16
C MET A 390 3.91 4.65 6.50
N PHE A 391 4.36 5.81 6.90
CA PHE A 391 3.83 6.53 8.04
C PHE A 391 3.06 7.77 7.57
N SER A 392 1.84 7.93 8.05
CA SER A 392 1.01 9.11 7.81
C SER A 392 0.84 9.90 9.11
N PRO A 393 1.52 11.03 9.28
CA PRO A 393 1.30 11.89 10.44
C PRO A 393 -0.14 12.40 10.50
N TYR A 394 -0.70 12.75 9.36
CA TYR A 394 -2.06 13.27 9.24
C TYR A 394 -2.60 13.07 7.82
N ALA A 395 -3.88 12.74 7.72
CA ALA A 395 -4.62 12.77 6.46
C ALA A 395 -6.12 12.94 6.73
N VAL A 396 -6.78 13.74 5.90
CA VAL A 396 -8.24 13.85 5.84
C VAL A 396 -8.73 13.29 4.51
N ILE A 397 -9.72 12.44 4.59
CA ILE A 397 -10.34 11.79 3.45
C ILE A 397 -11.84 12.04 3.51
N ASP A 398 -12.38 12.80 2.55
CA ASP A 398 -13.80 13.07 2.41
C ASP A 398 -14.37 12.23 1.25
N LEU A 399 -15.32 11.38 1.56
CA LEU A 399 -16.03 10.55 0.58
C LEU A 399 -17.36 11.21 0.22
N ASN A 400 -17.64 11.36 -1.08
CA ASN A 400 -18.93 11.75 -1.61
C ASN A 400 -19.28 10.85 -2.80
N ASN A 401 -20.05 9.82 -2.54
CA ASN A 401 -20.37 8.75 -3.48
C ASN A 401 -19.09 8.11 -4.04
N THR A 402 -18.84 8.30 -5.33
CA THR A 402 -17.65 7.80 -6.02
C THR A 402 -16.47 8.76 -6.02
N MET A 403 -16.62 9.94 -5.42
CA MET A 403 -15.56 10.95 -5.33
C MET A 403 -14.93 10.88 -3.94
N ILE A 404 -13.63 10.62 -3.90
CA ILE A 404 -12.83 10.54 -2.67
C ILE A 404 -11.82 11.69 -2.70
N ASN A 405 -12.03 12.68 -1.85
CA ASN A 405 -11.16 13.83 -1.75
C ASN A 405 -10.14 13.62 -0.62
N PHE A 406 -8.86 13.70 -0.97
CA PHE A 406 -7.75 13.67 -0.04
C PHE A 406 -7.27 15.09 0.22
N SER A 407 -7.23 15.50 1.45
CA SER A 407 -6.68 16.78 1.85
C SER A 407 -5.67 16.59 2.98
N ASP A 408 -4.57 17.36 2.90
CA ASP A 408 -3.47 17.31 3.85
C ASP A 408 -2.93 15.89 4.12
N ALA A 409 -3.02 15.03 3.11
CA ALA A 409 -2.53 13.65 3.21
C ALA A 409 -1.01 13.64 3.19
N ARG A 410 -0.38 13.60 4.38
CA ARG A 410 1.07 13.55 4.53
C ARG A 410 1.53 12.12 4.68
N LEU A 411 2.52 11.73 3.87
CA LEU A 411 3.10 10.39 3.81
C LEU A 411 4.61 10.47 3.97
N LYS A 412 5.15 9.57 4.79
CA LYS A 412 6.59 9.43 5.04
C LYS A 412 7.01 7.97 4.87
N TYR A 413 8.19 7.77 4.33
CA TYR A 413 8.85 6.48 4.27
C TYR A 413 10.27 6.60 4.80
N GLY A 414 10.46 6.33 6.08
CA GLY A 414 11.71 6.57 6.78
C GLY A 414 12.22 8.00 6.57
N ASP A 415 13.52 8.11 6.28
CA ASP A 415 14.18 9.35 5.89
C ASP A 415 14.25 9.54 4.37
N ILE A 416 13.65 8.62 3.60
CA ILE A 416 13.73 8.61 2.14
C ILE A 416 12.80 9.65 1.53
N PHE A 417 11.54 9.70 1.98
CA PHE A 417 10.63 10.74 1.51
C PHE A 417 9.63 11.21 2.57
N ASP A 418 9.23 12.47 2.45
CA ASP A 418 8.18 13.15 3.20
C ASP A 418 7.39 14.01 2.19
N ILE A 419 6.14 13.64 1.93
CA ILE A 419 5.31 14.24 0.88
C ILE A 419 3.91 14.50 1.43
N SER A 420 3.36 15.69 1.17
CA SER A 420 1.93 15.99 1.34
C SER A 420 1.22 15.99 0.00
N ALA A 421 0.01 15.47 -0.05
CA ALA A 421 -0.78 15.39 -1.27
C ALA A 421 -2.22 15.86 -1.05
N ASN A 422 -2.78 16.52 -2.06
CA ASN A 422 -4.18 16.91 -2.13
C ASN A 422 -4.73 16.54 -3.52
N GLY A 423 -5.89 15.92 -3.55
CA GLY A 423 -6.49 15.50 -4.82
C GLY A 423 -7.83 14.82 -4.63
N THR A 424 -8.53 14.60 -5.73
CA THR A 424 -9.83 13.94 -5.73
C THR A 424 -9.80 12.70 -6.63
N LEU A 425 -9.92 11.53 -6.02
CA LEU A 425 -10.03 10.25 -6.71
C LEU A 425 -11.47 10.04 -7.19
N ASN A 426 -11.65 9.92 -8.49
CA ASN A 426 -12.89 9.42 -9.05
C ASN A 426 -12.85 7.89 -9.04
N ALA A 427 -13.59 7.31 -8.13
CA ALA A 427 -13.60 5.89 -7.89
C ALA A 427 -14.13 5.06 -9.05
N SER A 428 -15.08 5.59 -9.83
CA SER A 428 -15.61 4.92 -11.02
C SER A 428 -14.58 4.86 -12.15
N GLN A 429 -13.77 5.90 -12.29
CA GLN A 429 -12.69 5.97 -13.28
C GLN A 429 -11.39 5.38 -12.75
N LYS A 430 -11.29 5.19 -11.44
CA LYS A 430 -10.08 4.73 -10.74
C LYS A 430 -8.88 5.66 -10.96
N HIS A 431 -9.15 6.94 -11.17
CA HIS A 431 -8.19 7.96 -11.56
C HIS A 431 -8.29 9.19 -10.65
N MET A 432 -7.16 9.78 -10.34
CA MET A 432 -7.04 11.01 -9.57
C MET A 432 -5.98 11.92 -10.17
N ASP A 433 -6.36 13.16 -10.45
CA ASP A 433 -5.43 14.27 -10.64
C ASP A 433 -5.21 14.95 -9.29
N ALA A 434 -3.97 15.11 -8.90
CA ALA A 434 -3.59 15.59 -7.59
C ALA A 434 -2.38 16.52 -7.64
N ASN A 435 -2.21 17.28 -6.57
CA ASN A 435 -1.02 18.07 -6.33
C ASN A 435 -0.28 17.54 -5.11
N SER A 436 1.02 17.41 -5.22
CA SER A 436 1.90 17.07 -4.12
C SER A 436 2.79 18.24 -3.72
N TYR A 437 3.11 18.30 -2.43
CA TYR A 437 4.19 19.09 -1.91
C TYR A 437 5.25 18.16 -1.33
N ILE A 438 6.37 18.07 -2.00
CA ILE A 438 7.52 17.28 -1.60
C ILE A 438 8.29 18.07 -0.55
N HIS A 439 8.18 17.71 0.72
CA HIS A 439 8.97 18.30 1.80
C HIS A 439 10.43 17.88 1.66
N SER A 440 10.66 16.59 1.47
CA SER A 440 11.96 16.02 1.16
C SER A 440 11.84 14.67 0.45
N VAL A 441 12.72 14.42 -0.51
CA VAL A 441 13.05 13.10 -1.04
C VAL A 441 14.56 13.00 -1.07
N ASN A 442 15.14 12.08 -0.31
CA ASN A 442 16.58 11.89 -0.26
C ASN A 442 16.93 10.42 -0.45
N ILE A 443 17.54 10.11 -1.58
CA ILE A 443 18.04 8.78 -1.90
C ILE A 443 19.57 8.90 -2.00
N GLU A 444 20.28 8.18 -1.16
CA GLU A 444 21.71 8.21 -1.06
C GLU A 444 22.35 6.87 -1.44
N ALA A 445 23.50 6.92 -2.04
CA ALA A 445 24.39 5.79 -2.25
C ALA A 445 25.82 6.20 -1.93
N GLU A 446 26.51 5.48 -1.07
CA GLU A 446 27.89 5.74 -0.65
C GLU A 446 28.10 7.19 -0.15
N ASN A 447 27.19 7.72 0.66
CA ASN A 447 27.19 9.10 1.17
C ASN A 447 27.11 10.17 0.06
N LYS A 448 26.61 9.82 -1.11
CA LYS A 448 26.33 10.77 -2.20
C LYS A 448 24.85 10.75 -2.54
N SER A 449 24.28 11.91 -2.73
CA SER A 449 22.90 12.05 -3.15
C SER A 449 22.69 11.52 -4.58
N VAL A 450 21.91 10.45 -4.69
CA VAL A 450 21.38 9.96 -5.98
C VAL A 450 20.28 10.88 -6.45
N ILE A 451 19.34 11.20 -5.57
CA ILE A 451 18.25 12.17 -5.78
C ILE A 451 18.02 12.93 -4.47
N SER A 452 17.98 14.24 -4.54
CA SER A 452 17.60 15.12 -3.43
C SER A 452 16.61 16.18 -3.94
N LEU A 453 15.37 16.06 -3.51
CA LEU A 453 14.30 17.03 -3.80
C LEU A 453 13.85 17.63 -2.48
N GLU A 454 13.74 18.94 -2.40
CA GLU A 454 13.28 19.65 -1.20
C GLU A 454 12.35 20.80 -1.58
N ASN A 455 11.22 20.90 -0.87
CA ASN A 455 10.29 22.02 -0.99
C ASN A 455 9.77 22.25 -2.42
N ILE A 456 9.36 21.19 -3.09
CA ILE A 456 8.88 21.21 -4.49
C ILE A 456 7.39 20.88 -4.53
N SER A 457 6.60 21.76 -5.17
CA SER A 457 5.22 21.45 -5.53
C SER A 457 5.17 20.89 -6.94
N THR A 458 4.53 19.76 -7.14
CA THR A 458 4.36 19.14 -8.45
C THR A 458 3.01 18.46 -8.58
N PRO A 459 2.30 18.61 -9.71
CA PRO A 459 1.13 17.81 -10.01
C PRO A 459 1.53 16.35 -10.25
N PHE A 460 0.63 15.44 -9.90
CA PHE A 460 0.79 14.02 -10.20
C PHE A 460 -0.55 13.37 -10.49
N THR A 461 -0.53 12.27 -11.20
CA THR A 461 -1.68 11.39 -11.39
C THR A 461 -1.56 10.15 -10.51
N PHE A 462 -2.69 9.66 -10.06
CA PHE A 462 -2.79 8.42 -9.29
C PHE A 462 -3.88 7.55 -9.91
N ASP A 463 -3.53 6.36 -10.35
CA ASP A 463 -4.44 5.39 -10.95
C ASP A 463 -4.45 4.09 -10.15
N ILE A 464 -5.65 3.56 -9.88
CA ILE A 464 -5.81 2.22 -9.32
C ILE A 464 -5.82 1.24 -10.49
N VAL A 465 -4.78 0.42 -10.57
CA VAL A 465 -4.63 -0.62 -11.59
C VAL A 465 -4.93 -2.00 -11.02
N ASN A 466 -5.03 -3.03 -11.88
CA ASN A 466 -5.55 -4.35 -11.49
C ASN A 466 -4.94 -4.95 -10.22
N ASP A 467 -3.64 -4.76 -9.97
CA ASP A 467 -2.94 -5.33 -8.81
C ASP A 467 -2.19 -4.27 -7.98
N GLY A 468 -2.61 -3.01 -8.04
CA GLY A 468 -1.90 -1.98 -7.28
C GLY A 468 -2.26 -0.56 -7.67
N VAL A 469 -1.26 0.31 -7.65
CA VAL A 469 -1.40 1.74 -7.97
C VAL A 469 -0.31 2.18 -8.95
N GLN A 470 -0.66 3.14 -9.77
CA GLN A 470 0.28 3.84 -10.65
C GLN A 470 0.29 5.32 -10.30
N LEU A 471 1.49 5.88 -10.14
CA LEU A 471 1.75 7.30 -9.93
C LEU A 471 2.47 7.84 -11.16
N GLY A 472 2.01 8.95 -11.70
CA GLY A 472 2.65 9.65 -12.81
C GLY A 472 3.03 11.07 -12.42
N PHE A 473 4.33 11.42 -12.50
CA PHE A 473 4.84 12.77 -12.27
C PHE A 473 5.29 13.35 -13.61
N GLU A 474 4.45 14.12 -14.23
CA GLU A 474 4.70 14.67 -15.57
C GLU A 474 5.91 15.60 -15.60
N GLU A 475 6.08 16.43 -14.56
CA GLU A 475 7.21 17.35 -14.45
C GLU A 475 8.57 16.63 -14.48
N PHE A 476 8.64 15.48 -13.83
CA PHE A 476 9.85 14.64 -13.79
C PHE A 476 9.88 13.58 -14.89
N GLU A 477 8.84 13.46 -15.69
CA GLU A 477 8.65 12.37 -16.67
C GLU A 477 8.87 10.99 -16.02
N ALA A 478 8.34 10.81 -14.82
CA ALA A 478 8.55 9.63 -13.99
C ALA A 478 7.21 8.93 -13.70
N ASN A 479 7.19 7.62 -13.87
CA ASN A 479 6.05 6.76 -13.55
C ASN A 479 6.47 5.68 -12.57
N PHE A 480 5.64 5.46 -11.57
CA PHE A 480 5.82 4.46 -10.52
C PHE A 480 4.58 3.58 -10.48
N THR A 481 4.74 2.30 -10.67
CA THR A 481 3.65 1.33 -10.51
C THR A 481 4.00 0.44 -9.33
N PHE A 482 3.12 0.38 -8.34
CA PHE A 482 3.28 -0.42 -7.13
C PHE A 482 2.19 -1.49 -7.07
N GLY A 483 2.59 -2.72 -6.79
CA GLY A 483 1.71 -3.89 -6.72
C GLY A 483 2.48 -5.12 -6.27
N ASN A 484 2.12 -6.28 -6.77
CA ASN A 484 2.89 -7.51 -6.54
C ASN A 484 4.34 -7.39 -7.06
N LYS A 485 4.52 -6.61 -8.12
CA LYS A 485 5.80 -6.10 -8.58
C LYS A 485 5.70 -4.60 -8.73
N SER A 486 6.71 -3.90 -8.28
CA SER A 486 6.84 -2.46 -8.48
C SER A 486 7.66 -2.20 -9.73
N VAL A 487 7.17 -1.29 -10.58
CA VAL A 487 7.87 -0.86 -11.80
C VAL A 487 8.11 0.63 -11.72
N ILE A 488 9.35 1.05 -11.86
CA ILE A 488 9.76 2.44 -11.87
C ILE A 488 10.30 2.79 -13.24
N ALA A 489 9.73 3.82 -13.86
CA ALA A 489 10.12 4.31 -15.17
C ALA A 489 10.49 5.80 -15.07
N LEU A 490 11.79 6.09 -15.17
CA LEU A 490 12.33 7.44 -15.27
C LEU A 490 12.58 7.71 -16.77
N ASN A 491 11.65 8.36 -17.43
CA ASN A 491 11.68 8.55 -18.88
C ASN A 491 12.63 9.67 -19.30
N SER A 492 12.94 10.59 -18.38
CA SER A 492 13.83 11.72 -18.63
C SER A 492 14.77 12.01 -17.47
N LEU A 493 15.99 11.52 -17.56
CA LEU A 493 17.03 11.84 -16.58
C LEU A 493 17.41 13.34 -16.60
N LYS A 494 17.14 14.04 -17.69
CA LYS A 494 17.38 15.48 -17.80
C LYS A 494 16.60 16.27 -16.74
N LYS A 495 15.37 15.86 -16.45
CA LYS A 495 14.51 16.49 -15.46
C LYS A 495 15.03 16.29 -14.03
N LEU A 496 15.70 15.18 -13.79
CA LEU A 496 16.26 14.80 -12.49
C LEU A 496 17.72 15.29 -12.30
N TYR A 497 18.38 15.71 -13.38
CA TYR A 497 19.78 16.14 -13.35
C TYR A 497 20.09 17.24 -12.30
N PRO A 498 19.26 18.28 -12.12
CA PRO A 498 19.49 19.32 -11.10
C PRO A 498 19.50 18.78 -9.67
N TYR A 499 18.80 17.69 -9.45
CA TYR A 499 18.52 17.10 -8.14
C TYR A 499 19.42 15.90 -7.81
N SER A 500 20.42 15.60 -8.65
CA SER A 500 21.31 14.44 -8.48
C SER A 500 22.77 14.85 -8.46
N GLN A 501 23.46 14.59 -7.36
CA GLN A 501 24.90 14.80 -7.26
C GLN A 501 25.67 13.81 -8.15
N ILE A 502 25.24 12.56 -8.17
CA ILE A 502 25.86 11.50 -8.98
C ILE A 502 25.73 11.82 -10.46
N MET A 503 24.55 12.26 -10.93
CA MET A 503 24.36 12.63 -12.32
C MET A 503 25.27 13.80 -12.74
N ARG A 504 25.44 14.79 -11.87
CA ARG A 504 26.36 15.91 -12.13
C ARG A 504 27.81 15.45 -12.18
N GLN A 505 28.22 14.60 -11.23
CA GLN A 505 29.58 14.08 -11.14
C GLN A 505 29.99 13.29 -12.41
N TYR A 506 29.09 12.47 -12.92
CA TYR A 506 29.36 11.62 -14.10
C TYR A 506 28.77 12.20 -15.39
N SER A 507 28.39 13.47 -15.39
CA SER A 507 27.81 14.18 -16.55
C SER A 507 26.62 13.46 -17.20
N ILE A 508 25.79 12.81 -16.41
CA ILE A 508 24.60 12.10 -16.90
C ILE A 508 23.51 13.11 -17.24
N GLN A 509 23.61 13.73 -18.38
CA GLN A 509 22.74 14.85 -18.74
C GLN A 509 21.37 14.42 -19.23
N ARG A 510 21.22 13.23 -19.78
CA ARG A 510 19.98 12.73 -20.37
C ARG A 510 19.96 11.21 -20.46
N GLY A 511 18.76 10.67 -20.51
CA GLY A 511 18.57 9.24 -20.62
C GLY A 511 17.27 8.79 -20.01
N ARG A 512 17.11 7.49 -19.91
CA ARG A 512 15.97 6.85 -19.24
C ARG A 512 16.44 5.61 -18.48
N ILE A 513 15.77 5.34 -17.38
CA ILE A 513 16.00 4.15 -16.56
C ILE A 513 14.63 3.55 -16.25
N ASN A 514 14.48 2.25 -16.52
CA ASN A 514 13.30 1.49 -16.15
C ASN A 514 13.75 0.28 -15.34
N PHE A 515 13.09 0.02 -14.23
CA PHE A 515 13.38 -1.17 -13.45
C PHE A 515 12.13 -1.71 -12.75
N GLU A 516 12.15 -3.00 -12.45
CA GLU A 516 11.15 -3.70 -11.67
C GLU A 516 11.75 -4.29 -10.39
N THR A 517 10.95 -4.36 -9.35
CA THR A 517 11.33 -4.96 -8.08
C THR A 517 10.11 -5.50 -7.34
N SER A 518 10.30 -6.52 -6.54
CA SER A 518 9.26 -7.04 -5.63
C SER A 518 9.47 -6.65 -4.17
N ASP A 519 10.68 -6.25 -3.79
CA ASP A 519 11.10 -6.06 -2.40
C ASP A 519 12.06 -4.86 -2.21
N PHE A 520 12.32 -4.08 -3.26
CA PHE A 520 13.28 -2.97 -3.33
C PHE A 520 14.75 -3.35 -3.03
N THR A 521 15.04 -4.63 -2.85
CA THR A 521 16.40 -5.16 -2.69
C THR A 521 16.86 -5.90 -3.94
N ASN A 522 15.94 -6.63 -4.57
CA ASN A 522 16.13 -7.32 -5.82
C ASN A 522 15.52 -6.51 -6.97
N ILE A 523 16.37 -5.88 -7.74
CA ILE A 523 16.01 -4.96 -8.83
C ILE A 523 16.44 -5.57 -10.16
N ASN A 524 15.58 -5.53 -11.16
CA ASN A 524 15.93 -5.83 -12.55
C ASN A 524 15.57 -4.64 -13.42
N GLY A 525 16.53 -4.11 -14.14
CA GLY A 525 16.31 -2.91 -14.91
C GLY A 525 17.09 -2.81 -16.19
N ASN A 526 16.75 -1.79 -16.95
CA ASN A 526 17.47 -1.37 -18.13
C ASN A 526 17.69 0.13 -18.08
N ALA A 527 18.81 0.57 -18.62
CA ALA A 527 19.17 1.96 -18.68
C ALA A 527 19.67 2.33 -20.09
N ARG A 528 19.34 3.54 -20.50
CA ARG A 528 19.92 4.20 -21.65
C ARG A 528 20.31 5.60 -21.24
N ILE A 529 21.62 5.84 -21.14
CA ILE A 529 22.20 7.05 -20.57
C ILE A 529 23.08 7.69 -21.63
N TYR A 530 23.02 9.02 -21.73
CA TYR A 530 23.79 9.82 -22.68
C TYR A 530 24.56 10.91 -21.93
N GLY A 531 25.70 11.30 -22.51
CA GLY A 531 26.54 12.36 -21.97
C GLY A 531 27.42 11.89 -20.81
N LEU A 532 27.63 10.56 -20.68
CA LEU A 532 28.54 10.00 -19.68
C LEU A 532 29.97 10.48 -19.93
N ASP A 533 30.66 10.82 -18.84
CA ASP A 533 32.07 11.15 -18.84
C ASP A 533 32.87 9.99 -18.25
N LEU A 534 32.95 8.89 -19.02
CA LEU A 534 33.74 7.71 -18.65
C LEU A 534 35.12 7.76 -19.33
N PRO A 535 36.17 7.27 -18.67
CA PRO A 535 37.52 7.18 -19.26
C PRO A 535 37.66 6.01 -20.25
N LEU A 536 36.63 5.76 -21.07
CA LEU A 536 36.54 4.66 -22.01
C LEU A 536 36.44 5.16 -23.43
N PHE A 537 37.13 4.46 -24.34
CA PHE A 537 37.17 4.79 -25.77
C PHE A 537 36.90 3.53 -26.59
N SER A 538 36.13 3.66 -27.66
CA SER A 538 35.95 2.66 -28.69
C SER A 538 36.41 3.24 -30.01
N ASN A 539 37.41 2.62 -30.67
CA ASN A 539 37.99 3.11 -31.92
C ASN A 539 38.34 4.61 -31.85
N ASN A 540 39.08 5.01 -30.83
CA ASN A 540 39.47 6.41 -30.54
C ASN A 540 38.32 7.39 -30.29
N THR A 541 37.06 6.94 -30.23
CA THR A 541 35.92 7.75 -29.92
C THR A 541 35.52 7.54 -28.45
N LYS A 542 35.34 8.61 -27.67
CA LYS A 542 34.97 8.52 -26.26
C LYS A 542 33.59 7.88 -26.11
N VAL A 543 33.47 6.89 -25.25
CA VAL A 543 32.20 6.25 -24.91
C VAL A 543 31.40 7.19 -24.03
N SER A 544 30.40 7.88 -24.60
CA SER A 544 29.51 8.82 -23.91
C SER A 544 28.08 8.30 -23.75
N THR A 545 27.80 7.08 -24.18
CA THR A 545 26.47 6.47 -24.13
C THR A 545 26.59 5.08 -23.54
N PHE A 546 25.71 4.82 -22.56
CA PHE A 546 25.50 3.48 -22.04
C PHE A 546 24.09 3.02 -22.40
N ARG A 547 23.95 1.82 -22.90
CA ARG A 547 22.72 1.08 -23.07
C ARG A 547 22.93 -0.32 -22.55
N GLY A 548 22.09 -0.74 -21.60
CA GLY A 548 22.28 -2.05 -20.97
C GLY A 548 21.23 -2.38 -19.95
N THR A 549 21.49 -3.47 -19.26
CA THR A 549 20.70 -3.98 -18.16
C THR A 549 21.48 -3.90 -16.86
N PHE A 550 20.76 -3.79 -15.75
CA PHE A 550 21.32 -3.90 -14.43
C PHE A 550 20.39 -4.72 -13.55
N ASN A 551 20.98 -5.44 -12.60
CA ASN A 551 20.20 -6.11 -11.57
C ASN A 551 20.92 -6.04 -10.23
N THR A 552 20.14 -6.05 -9.14
CA THR A 552 20.66 -6.21 -7.79
C THR A 552 20.13 -7.51 -7.20
N ARG A 553 20.99 -8.22 -6.45
CA ARG A 553 20.62 -9.41 -5.67
C ARG A 553 21.45 -9.45 -4.39
N ASN A 554 20.82 -9.56 -3.22
CA ASN A 554 21.54 -9.70 -1.94
C ASN A 554 22.67 -8.67 -1.75
N ASN A 555 22.41 -7.39 -1.99
CA ASN A 555 23.37 -6.29 -1.96
C ASN A 555 24.47 -6.32 -3.04
N SER A 556 24.35 -7.18 -4.05
CA SER A 556 25.24 -7.20 -5.20
C SER A 556 24.60 -6.43 -6.36
N LEU A 557 25.41 -5.69 -7.14
CA LEU A 557 24.97 -4.96 -8.33
C LEU A 557 25.66 -5.50 -9.56
N TYR A 558 24.89 -5.96 -10.52
CA TYR A 558 25.36 -6.41 -11.83
C TYR A 558 24.92 -5.46 -12.90
N VAL A 559 25.85 -5.01 -13.75
CA VAL A 559 25.58 -4.13 -14.90
C VAL A 559 26.19 -4.74 -16.14
N LYS A 560 25.39 -4.78 -17.20
CA LYS A 560 25.82 -5.35 -18.48
C LYS A 560 25.39 -4.45 -19.63
N SER A 561 26.33 -3.99 -20.44
CA SER A 561 26.03 -3.25 -21.67
C SER A 561 25.40 -4.18 -22.73
N SER A 562 24.55 -3.63 -23.60
CA SER A 562 23.84 -4.40 -24.64
C SER A 562 24.78 -4.98 -25.70
N ASP A 563 25.96 -4.38 -25.90
CA ASP A 563 27.01 -4.84 -26.78
C ASP A 563 28.01 -5.79 -26.11
N ASN A 564 27.80 -6.11 -24.81
CA ASN A 564 28.69 -6.89 -23.95
C ASN A 564 30.11 -6.29 -23.77
N ASN A 565 30.29 -5.01 -24.07
CA ASN A 565 31.59 -4.36 -23.94
C ASN A 565 31.90 -3.96 -22.50
N ILE A 566 30.86 -3.76 -21.65
CA ILE A 566 31.00 -3.41 -20.25
C ILE A 566 30.21 -4.42 -19.41
N LEU A 567 30.90 -5.12 -18.53
CA LEU A 567 30.35 -5.97 -17.49
C LEU A 567 30.89 -5.48 -16.15
N PHE A 568 29.99 -5.11 -15.26
CA PHE A 568 30.34 -4.65 -13.92
C PHE A 568 29.58 -5.49 -12.90
N ASP A 569 30.31 -5.93 -11.89
CA ASP A 569 29.79 -6.71 -10.78
C ASP A 569 30.35 -6.15 -9.48
N LEU A 570 29.47 -5.78 -8.58
CA LEU A 570 29.76 -5.32 -7.24
C LEU A 570 29.14 -6.30 -6.24
N GLU A 571 29.98 -7.09 -5.60
CA GLU A 571 29.57 -8.03 -4.55
C GLU A 571 30.43 -7.83 -3.28
N LYS A 572 31.42 -8.71 -3.10
CA LYS A 572 32.49 -8.59 -2.07
C LYS A 572 33.72 -7.88 -2.64
N SER A 573 33.73 -7.67 -3.92
CA SER A 573 34.76 -7.00 -4.70
C SER A 573 34.11 -6.24 -5.86
N ILE A 574 34.78 -5.26 -6.40
CA ILE A 574 34.42 -4.59 -7.64
C ILE A 574 35.03 -5.38 -8.79
N ASN A 575 34.22 -5.97 -9.64
CA ASN A 575 34.65 -6.69 -10.81
C ASN A 575 34.20 -5.94 -12.07
N LEU A 576 35.15 -5.51 -12.88
CA LEU A 576 34.90 -4.79 -14.13
C LEU A 576 35.52 -5.55 -15.28
N THR A 577 34.72 -5.95 -16.24
CA THR A 577 35.23 -6.52 -17.51
C THR A 577 34.89 -5.57 -18.65
N LEU A 578 35.91 -5.20 -19.39
CA LEU A 578 35.85 -4.34 -20.58
C LEU A 578 36.24 -5.12 -21.80
N ASN A 579 35.40 -5.14 -22.83
CA ASN A 579 35.68 -5.82 -24.08
C ASN A 579 35.76 -4.80 -25.21
N ASN A 580 36.83 -4.85 -26.02
CA ASN A 580 37.05 -3.97 -27.19
C ASN A 580 37.00 -2.47 -26.84
N LEU A 581 37.42 -2.11 -25.63
CA LEU A 581 37.44 -0.74 -25.15
C LEU A 581 38.85 -0.37 -24.64
N ASP A 582 39.36 0.77 -25.09
CA ASP A 582 40.52 1.40 -24.52
C ASP A 582 40.19 2.17 -23.25
N VAL A 583 41.06 2.17 -22.28
CA VAL A 583 40.92 2.87 -21.00
C VAL A 583 41.90 4.05 -20.95
N LEU A 584 41.38 5.25 -20.59
CA LEU A 584 42.26 6.38 -20.28
C LEU A 584 42.55 6.38 -18.77
N TYR A 585 43.80 6.13 -18.42
CA TYR A 585 44.31 6.17 -17.04
C TYR A 585 44.89 7.55 -16.75
N ASP A 586 44.38 8.23 -15.72
CA ASP A 586 44.92 9.48 -15.21
C ASP A 586 45.53 9.29 -13.83
N ALA A 587 46.85 9.35 -13.74
CA ALA A 587 47.57 9.18 -12.47
C ALA A 587 47.22 10.25 -11.43
N ASN A 588 46.85 11.45 -11.87
CA ASN A 588 46.49 12.56 -10.95
C ASN A 588 45.13 12.38 -10.30
N SER A 589 44.24 11.65 -10.95
CA SER A 589 42.89 11.38 -10.40
C SER A 589 42.89 10.22 -9.40
N SER A 590 43.84 9.29 -9.51
CA SER A 590 43.93 8.10 -8.66
C SER A 590 44.43 8.36 -7.23
N SER A 591 45.07 9.50 -6.98
CA SER A 591 45.59 9.85 -5.65
C SER A 591 44.51 10.07 -4.56
N LYS A 592 43.22 10.19 -4.95
CA LYS A 592 42.09 10.35 -4.02
C LYS A 592 41.48 9.02 -3.51
N ILE A 593 41.81 7.92 -4.14
CA ILE A 593 41.23 6.60 -3.81
C ILE A 593 42.08 5.86 -2.75
N ALA A 594 43.30 6.29 -2.54
CA ALA A 594 44.33 5.49 -1.87
C ALA A 594 44.35 5.53 -0.31
N ASN A 595 43.46 6.22 0.38
CA ASN A 595 43.63 6.40 1.83
C ASN A 595 42.57 5.72 2.74
N ASN A 596 41.73 4.83 2.24
CA ASN A 596 40.82 4.06 3.09
C ASN A 596 41.29 2.61 3.22
N SER A 597 41.77 2.26 4.41
CA SER A 597 42.19 0.89 4.79
C SER A 597 41.10 -0.18 4.66
N ASP A 598 39.87 0.19 4.40
CA ASP A 598 38.68 -0.66 4.25
C ASP A 598 38.13 -0.75 2.82
N SER A 599 38.93 -0.35 1.81
CA SER A 599 38.48 -0.41 0.41
C SER A 599 38.24 -1.84 -0.04
N MET A 600 37.10 -2.05 -0.75
CA MET A 600 36.81 -3.34 -1.40
C MET A 600 37.91 -3.69 -2.43
N PRO A 601 38.28 -4.97 -2.56
CA PRO A 601 39.15 -5.38 -3.65
C PRO A 601 38.56 -5.04 -5.02
N ILE A 602 39.41 -4.63 -5.96
CA ILE A 602 39.03 -4.26 -7.33
C ILE A 602 39.67 -5.25 -8.30
N ASN A 603 38.88 -5.87 -9.14
CA ASN A 603 39.30 -6.73 -10.24
C ASN A 603 38.87 -6.08 -11.55
N VAL A 604 39.84 -5.79 -12.40
CA VAL A 604 39.59 -5.26 -13.74
C VAL A 604 40.14 -6.24 -14.78
N LYS A 605 39.28 -6.61 -15.71
CA LYS A 605 39.65 -7.42 -16.87
C LYS A 605 39.39 -6.63 -18.14
N ILE A 606 40.41 -6.47 -18.97
CA ILE A 606 40.30 -5.80 -20.27
C ILE A 606 40.63 -6.83 -21.35
N LEU A 607 39.71 -7.02 -22.30
CA LEU A 607 39.85 -7.91 -23.43
C LEU A 607 39.88 -7.07 -24.70
N ASN A 608 40.92 -7.22 -25.53
CA ASN A 608 41.11 -6.47 -26.77
C ASN A 608 41.02 -4.95 -26.57
N GLY A 609 41.65 -4.41 -25.55
CA GLY A 609 41.63 -2.99 -25.23
C GLY A 609 43.00 -2.55 -24.68
N ASN A 610 43.37 -1.31 -24.92
CA ASN A 610 44.63 -0.72 -24.53
C ASN A 610 44.45 0.24 -23.35
N ILE A 611 45.52 0.46 -22.57
CA ILE A 611 45.51 1.52 -21.55
C ILE A 611 46.33 2.70 -22.12
N LYS A 612 45.66 3.85 -22.26
CA LYS A 612 46.26 5.13 -22.62
C LYS A 612 46.49 5.94 -21.35
N VAL A 613 47.71 6.41 -21.15
CA VAL A 613 48.06 7.22 -19.98
C VAL A 613 47.77 8.69 -20.29
N ALA A 614 46.91 9.36 -19.45
CA ALA A 614 46.59 10.78 -19.65
C ALA A 614 47.87 11.64 -19.55
N ASN A 615 47.86 12.75 -20.33
CA ASN A 615 48.96 13.70 -20.38
C ASN A 615 50.30 13.12 -20.79
N SER A 616 50.35 11.90 -21.32
CA SER A 616 51.49 11.24 -21.93
C SER A 616 51.00 10.54 -23.21
N ASN A 617 51.90 10.32 -24.12
CA ASN A 617 51.56 9.53 -25.30
C ASN A 617 51.83 8.03 -25.10
N ILE A 618 51.92 7.59 -23.84
CA ILE A 618 52.17 6.21 -23.48
C ILE A 618 50.92 5.38 -23.67
N THR A 619 51.06 4.25 -24.34
CA THR A 619 49.98 3.28 -24.52
C THR A 619 50.46 1.89 -24.17
N ILE A 620 49.76 1.24 -23.20
CA ILE A 620 50.00 -0.16 -22.86
C ILE A 620 49.05 -1.00 -23.73
N LEU A 621 49.63 -1.72 -24.69
CA LEU A 621 48.91 -2.58 -25.61
C LEU A 621 48.49 -3.86 -24.90
N SER A 622 47.24 -4.31 -25.04
CA SER A 622 46.81 -5.59 -24.46
C SER A 622 45.75 -6.30 -25.30
N GLU A 623 45.85 -7.61 -25.41
CA GLU A 623 44.79 -8.51 -25.85
C GLU A 623 43.98 -9.00 -24.65
N ASN A 624 44.66 -9.24 -23.51
CA ASN A 624 44.05 -9.62 -22.27
C ASN A 624 44.87 -9.03 -21.11
N LEU A 625 44.17 -8.24 -20.29
CA LEU A 625 44.75 -7.69 -19.07
C LEU A 625 43.84 -8.04 -17.92
N SER A 626 44.39 -8.58 -16.86
CA SER A 626 43.75 -8.74 -15.54
C SER A 626 44.53 -7.92 -14.53
N LEU A 627 43.78 -7.10 -13.77
CA LEU A 627 44.32 -6.27 -12.71
C LEU A 627 43.52 -6.58 -11.42
N HIS A 628 44.24 -6.94 -10.40
CA HIS A 628 43.69 -7.09 -9.05
C HIS A 628 44.30 -6.04 -8.13
N VAL A 629 43.49 -5.22 -7.52
CA VAL A 629 43.90 -4.30 -6.43
C VAL A 629 43.26 -4.83 -5.14
N GLY A 630 44.13 -5.37 -4.31
CA GLY A 630 43.72 -5.96 -3.02
C GLY A 630 43.63 -4.95 -1.89
N LYS A 631 43.34 -5.43 -0.67
CA LYS A 631 43.43 -4.62 0.54
C LYS A 631 44.88 -4.16 0.73
N ASN A 632 45.06 -3.00 1.34
CA ASN A 632 46.38 -2.40 1.56
C ASN A 632 47.14 -1.99 0.28
N ASN A 633 46.43 -1.71 -0.82
CA ASN A 633 46.98 -1.30 -2.11
C ASN A 633 47.95 -2.32 -2.74
N SER A 634 47.79 -3.63 -2.41
CA SER A 634 48.48 -4.66 -3.14
C SER A 634 47.96 -4.70 -4.59
N ILE A 635 48.82 -4.85 -5.55
CA ILE A 635 48.49 -4.87 -7.00
C ILE A 635 49.06 -6.14 -7.60
N ALA A 636 48.22 -6.88 -8.31
CA ALA A 636 48.63 -7.96 -9.18
C ALA A 636 48.05 -7.72 -10.56
N ALA A 637 48.90 -7.67 -11.58
CA ALA A 637 48.42 -7.47 -12.94
C ALA A 637 49.10 -8.50 -13.86
N ASN A 638 48.30 -9.12 -14.72
CA ASN A 638 48.77 -10.00 -15.78
C ASN A 638 48.28 -9.44 -17.13
N LEU A 639 49.17 -9.31 -18.06
CA LEU A 639 48.89 -8.77 -19.38
C LEU A 639 49.42 -9.69 -20.44
N THR A 640 48.67 -9.97 -21.47
CA THR A 640 49.13 -10.65 -22.69
C THR A 640 48.93 -9.74 -23.90
N TYR A 641 49.93 -9.71 -24.77
CA TYR A 641 49.85 -9.06 -26.04
C TYR A 641 50.64 -9.86 -27.11
N LYS A 642 49.93 -10.32 -28.14
CA LYS A 642 50.45 -11.31 -29.08
C LYS A 642 50.94 -12.54 -28.31
N ASN A 643 52.22 -12.86 -28.38
CA ASN A 643 52.81 -13.98 -27.65
C ASN A 643 53.60 -13.54 -26.40
N GLY A 644 53.54 -12.26 -26.07
CA GLY A 644 54.25 -11.71 -24.93
C GLY A 644 53.34 -11.73 -23.68
N GLU A 645 53.95 -12.02 -22.55
CA GLU A 645 53.30 -12.05 -21.24
C GLU A 645 54.01 -11.10 -20.29
N ILE A 646 53.25 -10.36 -19.50
CA ILE A 646 53.76 -9.45 -18.47
C ILE A 646 52.97 -9.65 -17.20
N GLU A 647 53.72 -9.94 -16.13
CA GLU A 647 53.19 -9.99 -14.78
C GLU A 647 53.76 -8.85 -13.93
N LEU A 648 52.91 -8.15 -13.20
CA LEU A 648 53.33 -7.15 -12.23
C LEU A 648 52.73 -7.53 -10.86
N LEU A 649 53.58 -7.58 -9.87
CA LEU A 649 53.19 -7.76 -8.46
C LEU A 649 53.75 -6.61 -7.64
N LYS A 650 52.89 -6.02 -6.84
CA LYS A 650 53.24 -4.96 -5.90
C LYS A 650 52.52 -5.18 -4.58
N ASP A 651 53.28 -5.09 -3.52
CA ASP A 651 52.76 -5.05 -2.16
C ASP A 651 53.53 -3.98 -1.36
N LYS A 652 53.28 -3.83 -0.09
CA LYS A 652 53.88 -2.79 0.77
C LYS A 652 55.41 -2.77 0.71
N ASN A 653 56.07 -3.94 0.65
CA ASN A 653 57.52 -4.09 0.66
C ASN A 653 57.98 -5.01 -0.45
N TYR A 654 57.26 -5.14 -1.51
CA TYR A 654 57.61 -6.01 -2.64
C TYR A 654 57.10 -5.41 -3.94
N PHE A 655 57.98 -5.35 -4.92
CA PHE A 655 57.66 -4.93 -6.27
C PHE A 655 58.35 -5.86 -7.25
N SER A 656 57.60 -6.39 -8.22
CA SER A 656 58.19 -7.14 -9.30
C SER A 656 57.47 -6.98 -10.63
N ILE A 657 58.22 -7.01 -11.73
CA ILE A 657 57.71 -7.09 -13.07
C ILE A 657 58.46 -8.23 -13.77
N ASN A 658 57.70 -9.18 -14.27
CA ASN A 658 58.20 -10.27 -15.09
C ASN A 658 57.58 -10.16 -16.48
N ALA A 659 58.40 -9.95 -17.51
CA ALA A 659 57.94 -9.82 -18.90
C ALA A 659 58.64 -10.88 -19.73
N ILE A 660 57.89 -11.64 -20.50
CA ILE A 660 58.39 -12.72 -21.33
C ILE A 660 57.97 -12.48 -22.78
N ASP A 661 58.91 -12.54 -23.71
CA ASP A 661 58.71 -12.44 -25.17
C ASP A 661 57.82 -11.29 -25.62
N THR A 662 57.86 -10.17 -24.91
CA THR A 662 57.16 -8.94 -25.32
C THR A 662 57.66 -8.41 -26.65
N ARG A 663 56.80 -7.98 -27.55
CA ARG A 663 57.14 -7.48 -28.87
C ARG A 663 57.73 -6.07 -28.83
N GLY A 664 58.65 -5.76 -29.75
CA GLY A 664 59.20 -4.40 -29.88
C GLY A 664 58.18 -3.32 -30.08
N GLU A 665 57.04 -3.61 -30.72
CA GLU A 665 55.88 -2.69 -30.86
C GLU A 665 55.29 -2.32 -29.48
N PHE A 666 55.17 -3.27 -28.59
CA PHE A 666 54.71 -3.03 -27.22
C PHE A 666 55.67 -2.09 -26.47
N VAL A 667 56.96 -2.37 -26.55
CA VAL A 667 57.97 -1.55 -25.89
C VAL A 667 57.96 -0.13 -26.47
N ASN A 668 57.86 0.02 -27.79
CA ASN A 668 57.75 1.32 -28.46
C ASN A 668 56.56 2.15 -27.95
N ARG A 669 55.40 1.54 -27.78
CA ARG A 669 54.22 2.22 -27.22
C ARG A 669 54.37 2.58 -25.77
N LEU A 670 55.11 1.74 -25.00
CA LEU A 670 55.36 2.00 -23.58
C LEU A 670 56.33 3.18 -23.42
N ILE A 671 57.36 3.30 -24.26
CA ILE A 671 58.36 4.39 -24.22
C ILE A 671 57.95 5.59 -25.07
N ASN A 672 56.81 5.53 -25.75
CA ASN A 672 56.35 6.56 -26.72
C ASN A 672 57.36 6.94 -27.78
N LYS A 673 58.15 5.96 -28.30
CA LYS A 673 59.16 6.17 -29.39
C LYS A 673 59.15 4.95 -30.27
N GLU A 674 59.25 5.11 -31.62
CA GLU A 674 59.41 4.03 -32.60
C GLU A 674 60.86 3.60 -32.69
N PHE A 675 61.41 3.14 -31.56
CA PHE A 675 62.86 2.86 -31.43
C PHE A 675 63.21 1.45 -31.89
N PHE A 676 62.36 0.46 -31.60
CA PHE A 676 62.58 -0.93 -31.92
C PHE A 676 61.77 -1.36 -33.16
N ASN A 677 62.44 -1.95 -34.15
CA ASN A 677 61.76 -2.57 -35.27
C ASN A 677 61.84 -4.10 -35.14
N GLY A 678 60.69 -4.70 -34.78
CA GLY A 678 60.59 -6.11 -34.46
C GLY A 678 61.28 -6.50 -33.16
N GLY A 679 61.60 -7.79 -33.03
CA GLY A 679 62.24 -8.35 -31.86
C GLY A 679 61.33 -8.72 -30.70
N THR A 680 61.94 -9.41 -29.76
CA THR A 680 61.34 -9.82 -28.49
C THR A 680 62.19 -9.35 -27.32
N PHE A 681 61.53 -8.98 -26.29
CA PHE A 681 62.06 -8.45 -25.02
C PHE A 681 61.55 -9.27 -23.88
N SER A 682 62.42 -9.66 -22.96
CA SER A 682 62.03 -10.24 -21.69
C SER A 682 62.67 -9.45 -20.55
N ALA A 683 62.00 -9.25 -19.48
CA ALA A 683 62.48 -8.50 -18.33
C ALA A 683 62.11 -9.22 -17.02
N ALA A 684 63.04 -9.27 -16.11
CA ALA A 684 62.79 -9.68 -14.74
C ALA A 684 63.27 -8.55 -13.81
N ILE A 685 62.33 -7.95 -13.12
CA ILE A 685 62.56 -6.80 -12.23
C ILE A 685 61.99 -7.15 -10.88
N ALA A 686 62.75 -6.92 -9.79
CA ALA A 686 62.27 -7.12 -8.45
C ALA A 686 62.96 -6.16 -7.46
N GLY A 687 62.25 -5.78 -6.44
CA GLY A 687 62.73 -4.86 -5.40
C GLY A 687 61.74 -4.65 -4.25
N ASN A 688 62.02 -3.65 -3.46
CA ASN A 688 61.15 -3.29 -2.31
C ASN A 688 60.02 -2.33 -2.68
N SER A 689 60.20 -1.56 -3.74
CA SER A 689 59.22 -0.56 -4.21
C SER A 689 59.51 -0.17 -5.69
N GLU A 690 58.64 0.65 -6.27
CA GLU A 690 58.83 1.23 -7.64
C GLU A 690 60.06 2.14 -7.71
N ASP A 691 60.63 2.56 -6.58
CA ASP A 691 61.82 3.43 -6.51
C ASP A 691 63.08 2.72 -6.01
N ASP A 692 62.96 1.44 -5.64
CA ASP A 692 64.06 0.64 -5.12
C ASP A 692 63.94 -0.82 -5.66
N PHE A 693 64.54 -1.05 -6.83
CA PHE A 693 64.47 -2.34 -7.50
C PHE A 693 65.71 -2.59 -8.37
N SER A 694 65.96 -3.82 -8.66
CA SER A 694 66.96 -4.29 -9.67
C SER A 694 66.27 -5.08 -10.77
N GLY A 695 66.82 -5.09 -11.93
CA GLY A 695 66.26 -5.82 -13.04
C GLY A 695 67.24 -6.17 -14.09
N ILE A 696 66.83 -7.15 -14.90
CA ILE A 696 67.52 -7.59 -16.10
C ILE A 696 66.57 -7.56 -17.29
N VAL A 697 67.01 -6.98 -18.38
CA VAL A 697 66.28 -7.00 -19.66
C VAL A 697 67.09 -7.79 -20.67
N THR A 698 66.41 -8.73 -21.30
CA THR A 698 66.98 -9.45 -22.43
C THR A 698 66.30 -9.06 -23.74
N ILE A 699 67.09 -8.90 -24.80
CA ILE A 699 66.65 -8.44 -26.10
C ILE A 699 67.00 -9.49 -27.14
N ARG A 700 66.11 -9.80 -28.08
CA ARG A 700 66.36 -10.75 -29.16
C ARG A 700 65.83 -10.26 -30.49
N ASN A 701 66.65 -10.38 -31.58
CA ASN A 701 66.27 -10.19 -32.97
C ASN A 701 65.52 -8.87 -33.26
N THR A 702 66.03 -7.74 -32.76
CA THR A 702 65.46 -6.41 -33.01
C THR A 702 66.40 -5.53 -33.81
N LYS A 703 65.84 -4.49 -34.41
CA LYS A 703 66.62 -3.41 -35.01
C LYS A 703 66.32 -2.11 -34.27
N MET A 704 67.32 -1.52 -33.65
CA MET A 704 67.23 -0.25 -32.94
C MET A 704 67.33 0.90 -33.93
N LYS A 705 66.29 1.75 -34.01
CA LYS A 705 66.20 2.89 -34.95
C LYS A 705 66.36 4.21 -34.21
N ASP A 706 66.76 5.24 -34.92
CA ASP A 706 66.59 6.68 -34.54
C ASP A 706 67.07 7.09 -33.12
N PHE A 707 67.96 6.29 -32.53
CA PHE A 707 68.60 6.76 -31.32
C PHE A 707 69.81 7.62 -31.72
N LYS A 708 69.81 8.91 -31.32
CA LYS A 708 70.91 9.84 -31.68
C LYS A 708 72.24 9.28 -31.35
N VAL A 709 72.40 8.56 -30.29
CA VAL A 709 73.58 7.86 -29.85
C VAL A 709 74.02 6.84 -30.87
N ILE A 710 73.12 5.97 -31.30
CA ILE A 710 73.42 4.91 -32.30
C ILE A 710 73.75 5.56 -33.66
N ASN A 711 73.04 6.61 -34.05
CA ASN A 711 73.31 7.33 -35.29
C ASN A 711 74.64 8.05 -35.20
N ASN A 712 75.00 8.58 -34.06
CA ASN A 712 76.32 9.19 -33.87
C ASN A 712 77.45 8.13 -33.86
N ILE A 713 77.19 6.98 -33.27
CA ILE A 713 78.10 5.83 -33.31
C ILE A 713 78.29 5.38 -34.79
N ILE A 714 77.19 5.23 -35.51
CA ILE A 714 77.25 4.80 -36.94
C ILE A 714 77.94 5.87 -37.76
N ALA A 715 77.62 7.16 -37.56
CA ALA A 715 78.34 8.25 -38.26
C ALA A 715 79.81 8.26 -37.96
N PHE A 716 80.18 8.05 -36.69
CA PHE A 716 81.60 7.92 -36.33
C PHE A 716 82.29 6.75 -37.00
N LEU A 717 81.64 5.56 -36.93
CA LEU A 717 82.25 4.35 -37.60
C LEU A 717 82.40 4.54 -39.11
N ASN A 718 81.48 5.30 -39.75
CA ASN A 718 81.59 5.67 -41.13
C ASN A 718 82.72 6.66 -41.46
N THR A 719 83.31 7.32 -40.47
CA THR A 719 84.45 8.24 -40.66
C THR A 719 85.82 7.52 -40.70
N ILE A 720 85.79 6.26 -40.31
CA ILE A 720 87.05 5.46 -40.39
C ILE A 720 87.27 5.01 -41.81
N PRO A 721 88.34 5.50 -42.55
CA PRO A 721 88.47 5.33 -43.93
C PRO A 721 88.50 3.89 -44.49
N ASN A 722 88.91 2.93 -43.68
CA ASN A 722 88.99 1.50 -44.05
C ASN A 722 87.70 0.73 -43.88
N LEU A 723 86.68 1.32 -43.14
CA LEU A 723 85.40 0.75 -42.98
C LEU A 723 84.40 1.27 -44.10
N ALA A 724 84.65 2.45 -44.69
CA ALA A 724 83.90 3.01 -45.80
C ALA A 724 83.93 2.24 -47.10
N THR A 725 84.91 1.34 -47.32
CA THR A 725 85.08 0.56 -48.55
C THR A 725 84.47 -0.84 -48.49
N LEU A 726 83.92 -1.26 -47.38
CA LEU A 726 83.28 -2.57 -47.28
C LEU A 726 81.76 -2.45 -47.66
N ASN A 727 81.51 -3.08 -48.84
CA ASN A 727 80.10 -3.28 -49.23
C ASN A 727 79.38 -4.11 -48.16
N ASP A 728 78.50 -3.48 -47.46
CA ASP A 728 77.65 -4.03 -46.41
C ASP A 728 78.29 -4.45 -45.04
N PRO A 729 78.78 -3.52 -44.22
CA PRO A 729 79.27 -3.86 -42.88
C PRO A 729 78.20 -4.25 -41.83
N GLY A 730 76.99 -4.49 -42.26
CA GLY A 730 75.90 -4.79 -41.36
C GLY A 730 75.35 -3.54 -40.63
N TYR A 731 75.92 -2.35 -40.91
CA TYR A 731 75.42 -1.04 -40.41
C TYR A 731 74.49 -0.42 -41.47
N SER A 732 73.28 -0.71 -41.37
CA SER A 732 72.25 -0.10 -42.22
C SER A 732 71.99 1.34 -41.77
N SER A 733 71.90 2.25 -42.77
CA SER A 733 71.42 3.63 -42.49
C SER A 733 70.07 3.70 -41.78
N THR A 734 69.40 2.58 -41.55
CA THR A 734 68.11 2.45 -40.96
C THR A 734 68.13 1.94 -39.48
N GLY A 735 69.36 1.81 -38.85
CA GLY A 735 69.44 1.44 -37.40
C GLY A 735 70.42 0.25 -37.15
N PHE A 736 70.65 -0.05 -35.85
CA PHE A 736 71.57 -1.10 -35.37
C PHE A 736 70.84 -2.43 -35.19
N PRO A 737 71.18 -3.47 -35.91
CA PRO A 737 70.51 -4.78 -35.76
C PRO A 737 71.12 -5.56 -34.59
N VAL A 738 70.34 -5.85 -33.59
CA VAL A 738 70.68 -6.61 -32.37
C VAL A 738 70.16 -8.01 -32.53
N LYS A 739 71.05 -9.01 -32.41
CA LYS A 739 70.80 -10.43 -32.41
C LYS A 739 70.33 -10.85 -30.98
N SER A 740 71.11 -10.48 -29.98
CA SER A 740 70.79 -10.67 -28.58
C SER A 740 71.40 -9.54 -27.74
N GLY A 741 70.79 -9.28 -26.60
CA GLY A 741 71.24 -8.27 -25.64
C GLY A 741 70.78 -8.54 -24.21
N ILE A 742 71.59 -8.05 -23.30
CA ILE A 742 71.34 -8.14 -21.84
C ILE A 742 71.64 -6.76 -21.24
N ILE A 743 70.71 -6.23 -20.47
CA ILE A 743 70.88 -5.00 -19.70
C ILE A 743 70.52 -5.28 -18.26
N GLU A 744 71.43 -5.11 -17.36
CA GLU A 744 71.22 -5.17 -15.94
C GLU A 744 71.17 -3.76 -15.40
N PHE A 745 70.25 -3.51 -14.48
CA PHE A 745 70.08 -2.18 -13.88
C PHE A 745 69.56 -2.26 -12.45
N THR A 746 69.86 -1.23 -11.68
CA THR A 746 69.34 -1.06 -10.33
C THR A 746 68.87 0.39 -10.19
N ARG A 747 67.67 0.56 -9.78
CA ARG A 747 67.07 1.85 -9.44
C ARG A 747 67.13 2.03 -7.92
N ILE A 748 67.65 3.17 -7.46
CA ILE A 748 67.63 3.62 -6.08
C ILE A 748 67.12 5.07 -6.12
N LYS A 749 65.87 5.27 -5.73
CA LYS A 749 65.15 6.54 -5.85
C LYS A 749 65.16 7.06 -7.31
N ASN A 750 65.82 8.17 -7.56
CA ASN A 750 65.82 8.82 -8.88
C ASN A 750 67.06 8.49 -9.68
N LEU A 751 67.91 7.57 -9.23
CA LEU A 751 69.14 7.15 -9.92
C LEU A 751 69.01 5.73 -10.38
N ILE A 752 69.23 5.49 -11.68
CA ILE A 752 69.24 4.17 -12.29
C ILE A 752 70.71 3.84 -12.68
N TYR A 753 71.31 2.88 -12.02
CA TYR A 753 72.59 2.34 -12.30
C TYR A 753 72.50 1.20 -13.30
N ILE A 754 73.38 1.17 -14.31
CA ILE A 754 73.44 0.16 -15.33
C ILE A 754 74.85 -0.50 -15.21
N PRO A 755 75.00 -1.56 -14.42
CA PRO A 755 76.30 -2.22 -14.24
C PRO A 755 76.68 -3.02 -15.48
N THR A 756 75.73 -3.53 -16.25
CA THR A 756 75.96 -4.36 -17.40
C THR A 756 75.02 -3.96 -18.51
N LEU A 757 75.63 -3.58 -19.67
CA LEU A 757 74.95 -3.43 -20.93
C LEU A 757 75.74 -4.28 -21.93
N PHE A 758 75.11 -5.31 -22.48
CA PHE A 758 75.70 -6.13 -23.56
C PHE A 758 74.69 -6.22 -24.71
N LEU A 759 75.15 -5.90 -25.92
CA LEU A 759 74.33 -6.05 -27.12
C LEU A 759 75.18 -6.80 -28.16
N GLU A 760 74.78 -8.01 -28.50
CA GLU A 760 75.38 -8.77 -29.58
C GLU A 760 74.73 -8.34 -30.93
N GLY A 761 75.53 -7.69 -31.77
CA GLY A 761 75.00 -7.34 -33.06
C GLY A 761 75.48 -8.37 -34.13
N TYR A 762 75.06 -8.20 -35.37
CA TYR A 762 75.48 -9.04 -36.45
C TYR A 762 76.96 -8.68 -36.94
N SER A 763 77.32 -7.40 -36.77
CA SER A 763 78.57 -6.86 -37.19
C SER A 763 79.47 -6.37 -36.06
N SER A 764 78.88 -6.00 -34.91
CA SER A 764 79.64 -5.51 -33.76
C SER A 764 78.89 -5.87 -32.48
N ASP A 765 79.61 -6.01 -31.39
CA ASP A 765 79.16 -6.17 -30.08
C ASP A 765 79.29 -4.85 -29.28
N ILE A 766 78.40 -4.52 -28.43
CA ILE A 766 78.48 -3.34 -27.56
C ILE A 766 78.40 -3.81 -26.11
N VAL A 767 79.47 -3.46 -25.35
CA VAL A 767 79.51 -3.72 -23.89
C VAL A 767 79.64 -2.36 -23.22
N GLY A 768 78.92 -2.20 -22.09
CA GLY A 768 78.98 -0.93 -21.38
C GLY A 768 78.44 -0.98 -20.00
N LEU A 769 78.54 0.17 -19.33
CA LEU A 769 77.98 0.44 -18.01
C LEU A 769 77.64 1.96 -17.89
N GLY A 770 76.85 2.32 -16.91
CA GLY A 770 76.58 3.75 -16.67
C GLY A 770 75.47 4.03 -15.68
N TYR A 771 74.88 5.16 -15.82
CA TYR A 771 73.73 5.55 -15.00
C TYR A 771 72.80 6.56 -15.69
N VAL A 772 71.59 6.64 -15.22
CA VAL A 772 70.60 7.67 -15.57
C VAL A 772 70.15 8.36 -14.30
N ASP A 773 70.27 9.68 -14.26
CA ASP A 773 69.81 10.56 -13.23
C ASP A 773 68.47 11.17 -13.66
N LEU A 774 67.37 10.73 -13.02
CA LEU A 774 66.02 11.18 -13.33
C LEU A 774 65.72 12.60 -12.76
N ASP A 775 66.40 13.02 -11.70
CA ASP A 775 66.24 14.36 -11.13
C ASP A 775 66.83 15.42 -12.06
N ASN A 776 68.00 15.17 -12.55
CA ASN A 776 68.72 16.09 -13.41
C ASN A 776 68.43 15.82 -14.93
N ASN A 777 67.65 14.80 -15.22
CA ASN A 777 67.33 14.34 -16.58
C ASN A 777 68.66 14.14 -17.39
N GLU A 778 69.65 13.44 -16.78
CA GLU A 778 70.99 13.23 -17.36
C GLU A 778 71.34 11.75 -17.49
N ILE A 779 72.09 11.44 -18.54
CA ILE A 779 72.59 10.09 -18.79
C ILE A 779 74.10 10.08 -18.85
N TYR A 780 74.75 9.04 -18.33
CA TYR A 780 76.14 8.74 -18.53
C TYR A 780 76.31 7.24 -18.89
N LEU A 781 76.82 6.91 -20.03
CA LEU A 781 77.16 5.54 -20.40
C LEU A 781 78.65 5.53 -20.93
N ASP A 782 79.41 4.52 -20.47
CA ASP A 782 80.71 4.16 -20.96
C ASP A 782 80.52 2.86 -21.75
N LEU A 783 80.65 2.98 -23.06
CA LEU A 783 80.42 1.89 -24.02
C LEU A 783 81.72 1.49 -24.75
N ARG A 784 81.95 0.19 -24.85
CA ARG A 784 82.99 -0.41 -25.67
C ARG A 784 82.28 -1.13 -26.82
N ILE A 785 82.61 -0.72 -28.03
CA ILE A 785 82.09 -1.34 -29.26
C ILE A 785 83.19 -2.19 -29.83
N SER A 786 83.02 -3.51 -29.95
CA SER A 786 83.95 -4.46 -30.55
C SER A 786 83.44 -4.88 -31.90
N THR A 787 84.23 -4.68 -32.97
CA THR A 787 83.86 -5.05 -34.35
C THR A 787 84.15 -6.52 -34.56
N VAL A 788 83.22 -7.25 -35.16
CA VAL A 788 83.30 -8.68 -35.34
C VAL A 788 83.96 -9.05 -36.62
N LYS A 789 84.80 -10.07 -36.58
CA LYS A 789 85.26 -11.10 -37.47
C LYS A 789 85.24 -10.95 -39.00
N ALA A 790 84.42 -10.13 -39.62
CA ALA A 790 84.38 -9.91 -41.08
C ALA A 790 85.65 -9.15 -41.60
N LEU A 791 86.32 -8.46 -40.71
CA LEU A 791 87.52 -7.69 -41.01
C LEU A 791 88.80 -8.56 -41.04
N SER A 792 88.74 -9.63 -40.29
CA SER A 792 89.96 -10.51 -40.19
C SER A 792 90.37 -11.20 -41.53
N THR A 793 89.35 -11.55 -42.33
CA THR A 793 89.55 -12.21 -43.64
C THR A 793 90.09 -11.28 -44.74
N ILE A 794 89.94 -9.97 -44.63
CA ILE A 794 90.36 -9.00 -45.61
C ILE A 794 91.77 -8.38 -45.28
N ILE A 795 92.04 -8.27 -43.99
CA ILE A 795 93.28 -7.66 -43.47
C ILE A 795 94.39 -8.66 -43.38
N ASP A 796 94.18 -9.96 -43.45
CA ASP A 796 95.22 -11.00 -43.56
C ASP A 796 96.02 -10.94 -44.81
N VAL A 797 95.71 -10.08 -45.80
CA VAL A 797 96.45 -9.92 -47.05
C VAL A 797 97.53 -8.87 -46.93
N ILE A 798 97.56 -8.03 -45.86
CA ILE A 798 98.58 -6.98 -45.72
C ILE A 798 99.41 -7.19 -44.45
N PRO A 799 100.66 -7.69 -44.47
CA PRO A 799 101.49 -7.90 -43.32
C PRO A 799 101.81 -6.60 -42.59
N PHE A 800 101.77 -6.61 -41.27
CA PHE A 800 101.97 -5.51 -40.35
C PHE A 800 100.70 -4.54 -40.00
N VAL A 801 99.70 -4.50 -40.82
CA VAL A 801 98.54 -3.65 -40.54
C VAL A 801 97.63 -4.33 -39.53
N ASN A 802 97.56 -5.64 -39.52
CA ASN A 802 96.83 -6.47 -38.68
C ASN A 802 97.20 -6.25 -37.15
N PHE A 803 98.53 -6.16 -36.85
CA PHE A 803 98.95 -5.94 -35.48
C PHE A 803 98.74 -4.53 -34.94
N ILE A 804 98.78 -3.51 -35.79
CA ILE A 804 98.58 -2.11 -35.37
C ILE A 804 97.09 -1.71 -35.22
N ILE A 805 96.26 -2.31 -36.03
CA ILE A 805 94.80 -1.94 -36.05
C ILE A 805 93.93 -2.87 -35.18
N LEU A 806 94.28 -4.16 -35.11
CA LEU A 806 93.47 -5.17 -34.47
C LEU A 806 94.02 -5.67 -33.10
N GLY A 807 95.17 -5.25 -32.69
CA GLY A 807 95.90 -5.76 -31.48
C GLY A 807 96.11 -7.26 -31.49
N GLU A 808 96.48 -7.87 -30.35
CA GLU A 808 96.72 -9.29 -30.23
C GLU A 808 95.45 -10.16 -30.41
N ASP A 809 94.21 -9.60 -30.19
CA ASP A 809 92.94 -10.31 -30.29
C ASP A 809 92.22 -10.20 -31.61
N GLY A 810 92.74 -9.46 -32.60
CA GLY A 810 92.17 -9.29 -33.94
C GLY A 810 90.78 -8.54 -33.93
N LYS A 811 90.52 -7.67 -32.96
CA LYS A 811 89.32 -6.92 -32.80
C LYS A 811 89.63 -5.43 -32.73
N ILE A 812 88.82 -4.57 -33.34
CA ILE A 812 88.84 -3.12 -33.14
C ILE A 812 87.85 -2.79 -32.00
N ASP A 813 88.41 -2.31 -30.91
CA ASP A 813 87.60 -1.81 -29.76
C ASP A 813 87.58 -0.29 -29.74
N ILE A 814 86.40 0.28 -29.74
CA ILE A 814 86.13 1.70 -29.69
C ILE A 814 85.43 2.05 -28.37
N HIS A 815 86.03 2.96 -27.61
CA HIS A 815 85.43 3.45 -26.39
C HIS A 815 84.64 4.73 -26.73
N ILE A 816 83.41 4.75 -26.28
CA ILE A 816 82.41 5.84 -26.45
C ILE A 816 81.80 6.22 -25.13
N TYR A 817 81.86 7.50 -24.83
CA TYR A 817 81.20 8.07 -23.72
C TYR A 817 79.88 8.80 -24.14
N ILE A 818 78.72 8.46 -23.53
CA ILE A 818 77.51 9.14 -23.82
C ILE A 818 77.14 9.92 -22.54
N LYS A 819 77.05 11.21 -22.66
CA LYS A 819 76.77 12.07 -21.49
C LYS A 819 75.96 13.30 -21.84
N GLY A 820 75.24 13.81 -20.80
CA GLY A 820 74.42 15.02 -20.94
C GLY A 820 72.90 14.73 -20.73
N LYS A 821 72.10 15.57 -21.33
CA LYS A 821 70.60 15.43 -21.10
C LYS A 821 70.09 14.17 -21.79
N LEU A 822 69.17 13.45 -21.13
CA LEU A 822 68.63 12.19 -21.64
C LEU A 822 67.91 12.35 -22.96
N ASP A 823 67.31 13.54 -23.23
CA ASP A 823 66.64 13.84 -24.49
C ASP A 823 67.59 14.25 -25.61
N ASP A 824 68.80 14.75 -25.32
CA ASP A 824 69.80 15.18 -26.26
C ASP A 824 71.27 14.84 -25.80
N PRO A 825 71.56 13.58 -25.61
CA PRO A 825 72.88 13.13 -25.14
C PRO A 825 73.96 13.42 -26.16
N LYS A 826 75.14 13.78 -25.67
CA LYS A 826 76.35 13.99 -26.50
C LYS A 826 77.22 12.71 -26.50
N VAL A 827 77.81 12.41 -27.64
CA VAL A 827 78.67 11.29 -27.78
C VAL A 827 80.13 11.81 -27.89
N GLU A 828 81.03 11.37 -27.03
CA GLU A 828 82.42 11.67 -27.00
C GLU A 828 83.24 10.39 -27.26
N THR A 829 84.23 10.43 -28.15
CA THR A 829 85.15 9.28 -28.40
C THR A 829 86.50 9.63 -27.90
N ASN A 830 87.18 8.77 -27.14
CA ASN A 830 88.57 8.92 -26.78
C ASN A 830 89.37 7.86 -27.52
N ILE A 831 90.27 8.37 -28.41
CA ILE A 831 91.19 7.52 -29.12
C ILE A 831 92.51 7.38 -28.38
N MET A 832 92.80 8.16 -27.37
CA MET A 832 93.98 8.12 -26.51
C MET A 832 93.69 8.43 -25.04
N GLU A 833 94.35 7.57 -24.23
CA GLU A 833 94.72 7.67 -22.80
C GLU A 833 93.74 6.94 -21.79
N ASP A 834 94.37 5.87 -21.29
CA ASP A 834 94.12 5.22 -20.03
C ASP A 834 94.35 6.17 -18.83
N THR A 835 93.36 7.00 -18.50
CA THR A 835 93.33 7.52 -17.16
C THR A 835 92.01 8.31 -16.96
N ILE A 836 91.05 7.66 -16.47
CA ILE A 836 90.13 8.24 -15.38
C ILE A 836 89.15 7.14 -14.93
N MET A 837 89.61 6.33 -14.06
CA MET A 837 88.81 5.25 -13.37
C MET A 837 88.01 5.84 -12.14
N SER A 838 87.85 7.14 -12.06
CA SER A 838 87.23 7.73 -10.86
C SER A 838 85.70 7.48 -10.67
N PRO A 839 84.86 7.61 -11.73
CA PRO A 839 83.41 7.33 -11.52
C PRO A 839 83.10 5.86 -11.37
N ILE A 840 83.88 5.02 -12.08
CA ILE A 840 83.69 3.54 -12.09
C ILE A 840 84.05 2.92 -10.77
N ASN A 841 85.01 3.50 -9.99
CA ASN A 841 85.32 3.03 -8.64
C ASN A 841 84.24 3.35 -7.62
N ILE A 842 83.46 4.42 -7.79
CA ILE A 842 82.34 4.78 -6.95
C ILE A 842 81.15 3.78 -7.22
N ILE A 843 80.90 3.50 -8.45
CA ILE A 843 79.90 2.53 -8.91
C ILE A 843 80.29 1.09 -8.45
N LYS A 844 81.52 0.69 -8.54
CA LYS A 844 81.98 -0.63 -7.99
C LYS A 844 81.81 -0.80 -6.50
N ARG A 845 81.91 0.28 -5.71
CA ARG A 845 81.73 0.25 -4.26
C ARG A 845 80.23 0.15 -3.83
N VAL A 846 79.31 0.69 -4.65
CA VAL A 846 77.87 0.55 -4.46
C VAL A 846 77.36 -0.86 -4.80
N PHE A 847 78.03 -1.50 -5.80
CA PHE A 847 77.66 -2.86 -6.27
C PHE A 847 78.22 -3.99 -5.44
N GLN A 848 79.01 -3.76 -4.41
CA GLN A 848 79.32 -4.75 -3.39
C GLN A 848 78.24 -5.08 -2.38
N LEU A 849 77.07 -4.50 -2.47
CA LEU A 849 75.87 -4.94 -1.81
C LEU A 849 75.39 -6.27 -2.43
N PRO A 850 75.22 -7.31 -1.64
CA PRO A 850 75.02 -8.68 -2.10
C PRO A 850 73.74 -8.81 -2.95
N PHE A 851 73.83 -9.42 -4.10
CA PHE A 851 72.79 -9.98 -4.89
C PHE A 851 72.02 -11.06 -4.11
N TYR A 852 71.24 -10.65 -3.12
CA TYR A 852 70.45 -11.58 -2.30
C TYR A 852 68.98 -11.70 -2.73
N ILE A 853 68.65 -11.29 -3.97
CA ILE A 853 67.24 -11.26 -4.42
C ILE A 853 66.87 -12.36 -5.40
N PHE A 854 67.86 -13.14 -5.85
CA PHE A 854 67.59 -14.29 -6.75
C PHE A 854 67.93 -15.65 -6.12
N ARG A 855 67.30 -15.92 -4.97
CA ARG A 855 67.12 -17.31 -4.50
C ARG A 855 65.66 -17.56 -4.06
#